data_261911d1f97c5e43ae82b87d7d5c4117
#
_entry.id   261911d1f97c5e43ae82b87d7d5c4117
#
_cell.length_a   1.000
_cell.length_b   1.000
_cell.length_c   1.000
_cell.angle_alpha   90.00
_cell.angle_beta   90.00
_cell.angle_gamma   90.00
#
_symmetry.space_group_name_H-M   'P 1'
#
loop_
_entity.id
_entity.type
_entity.pdbx_description
1 polymer ?
#
loop_
_entity_poly.entity_id
_entity_poly.type
_entity_poly.pdbx_seq_one_letter_code
_entity_poly.pdbx_strand_id
1 'polypeptide(L)'
;MIEELRQQLLDDPRSWYAFLRHLVASQRDSWLQTDLQRACADFREQLPEGYDEGIGPLEDFVAHTQEAIFRDPWMVFAWRPRPGVWEYVRIHVEQLAVEELSTDEYLQAKEGLVGLGAEGEAVLTVDFRDFRPVSSRLRDESTIGDGLTHLNRHLAGRIFSDLAAGRSQILEFLSLHRLDGQNLMLSNGNTDFDSLRQTVQYLGTLPRETPWAEFREDMRRRGFEPGWGNTAGRVRETMRLLMDLLDSPSPAALESFLDRIPMISNVLIVSIHGWFAQDKVLGRPDTGGQVVYILDQARALEREMRNRLRQQGVDVEPRILIATRLIPESDGTTCDQRLEPVHGAENVQILRVPFRYEDGRIHPHWISRFKVWPYLERYAQDLEREVLAELGSRPDLIIGNYSDGNLVATLLSEKLGVTQCNIAHALEKSKYLYSDLHWPDHEQDHHFACQFTADLIAMNAADIIVTSTYQEIAGNDREIGQYEGHQDYTLPGLYRVENGIDVFDSKFNIVSPGADPRFYFSYARTEERPSSLEPEIESLLFGREPGADRRGVLEDRQKPLLLSMARMDRIKNLSGLAELYGRSSRLRGLANLVIIGGHVDVGNSRDAEEREEIRRMHEIMDHYQLDGQLRWVGSLLDKTVAGELYRVVADGRGVFVQPALFEAFGLTVIEAMSSGLPVFATRFGGPLEIIEDGVSGFHIDPNDHEATAERLADFLEAARERPHYWLEISDAALARVAERYTWERYAERLMTIARVFGFWRFVLDRESQVMERYLQMFRHLQWRPLAHAVPME
;
A
#
# COMPACT_ATOMS: atom_id res chain seq x y z
N MET A 1 24.60 13.61 18.04
CA MET A 1 23.20 13.66 18.48
C MET A 1 23.07 13.50 19.99
N ILE A 2 23.46 12.39 20.62
CA ILE A 2 23.46 12.28 22.09
C ILE A 2 24.27 13.37 22.77
N GLU A 3 25.39 13.76 22.21
CA GLU A 3 26.16 14.89 22.71
C GLU A 3 25.41 16.23 22.59
N GLU A 4 24.63 16.38 21.56
CA GLU A 4 23.76 17.55 21.37
C GLU A 4 22.62 17.57 22.40
N LEU A 5 21.96 16.42 22.64
CA LEU A 5 20.97 16.27 23.70
C LEU A 5 21.57 16.56 25.10
N ARG A 6 22.77 16.05 25.36
CA ARG A 6 23.54 16.35 26.60
C ARG A 6 23.81 17.86 26.74
N GLN A 7 24.18 18.52 25.65
CA GLN A 7 24.41 19.96 25.66
C GLN A 7 23.10 20.73 25.92
N GLN A 8 21.99 20.32 25.30
CA GLN A 8 20.69 20.94 25.54
C GLN A 8 20.24 20.82 27.02
N LEU A 9 20.45 19.64 27.65
CA LEU A 9 20.16 19.47 29.07
C LEU A 9 21.07 20.33 29.98
N LEU A 10 22.30 20.54 29.55
CA LEU A 10 23.24 21.42 30.28
C LEU A 10 22.91 22.90 30.12
N ASP A 11 22.40 23.29 28.95
CA ASP A 11 22.06 24.69 28.65
C ASP A 11 20.74 25.13 29.37
N ASP A 12 19.75 24.21 29.48
CA ASP A 12 18.51 24.49 30.23
C ASP A 12 18.09 23.32 31.16
N PRO A 13 18.84 23.03 32.21
CA PRO A 13 18.54 21.92 33.13
C PRO A 13 17.24 22.09 33.89
N ARG A 14 16.73 23.33 34.02
CA ARG A 14 15.51 23.61 34.79
C ARG A 14 14.25 23.16 34.05
N SER A 15 14.13 23.51 32.79
CA SER A 15 12.96 23.13 31.98
C SER A 15 12.92 21.60 31.78
N TRP A 16 14.07 20.97 31.51
CA TRP A 16 14.14 19.52 31.39
C TRP A 16 13.75 18.79 32.69
N TYR A 17 14.31 19.23 33.84
CA TYR A 17 13.96 18.66 35.14
C TYR A 17 12.46 18.82 35.44
N ALA A 18 11.93 20.04 35.26
CA ALA A 18 10.52 20.31 35.52
C ALA A 18 9.59 19.50 34.62
N PHE A 19 9.91 19.35 33.33
CA PHE A 19 9.13 18.55 32.40
C PHE A 19 9.15 17.04 32.76
N LEU A 20 10.33 16.48 33.06
CA LEU A 20 10.44 15.08 33.49
C LEU A 20 9.64 14.83 34.78
N ARG A 21 9.71 15.75 35.73
CA ARG A 21 8.88 15.67 36.95
C ARG A 21 7.40 15.81 36.67
N HIS A 22 7.01 16.65 35.70
CA HIS A 22 5.61 16.75 35.26
C HIS A 22 5.09 15.42 34.70
N LEU A 23 5.90 14.74 33.84
CA LEU A 23 5.56 13.40 33.37
C LEU A 23 5.39 12.39 34.52
N VAL A 24 6.36 12.29 35.41
CA VAL A 24 6.32 11.38 36.55
C VAL A 24 5.12 11.65 37.48
N ALA A 25 4.77 12.94 37.66
CA ALA A 25 3.62 13.33 38.50
C ALA A 25 2.28 12.86 37.94
N SER A 26 2.19 12.56 36.65
CA SER A 26 0.97 12.01 36.00
C SER A 26 0.66 10.56 36.42
N GLN A 27 1.58 9.89 37.13
CA GLN A 27 1.46 8.48 37.56
C GLN A 27 1.21 7.48 36.43
N ARG A 28 1.73 7.78 35.25
CA ARG A 28 1.73 6.87 34.09
C ARG A 28 3.11 6.23 33.96
N ASP A 29 3.15 5.01 33.43
CA ASP A 29 4.40 4.28 33.15
C ASP A 29 4.84 4.42 31.70
N SER A 30 3.95 4.88 30.82
CA SER A 30 4.25 5.08 29.38
C SER A 30 3.43 6.20 28.75
N TRP A 31 4.02 6.83 27.74
CA TRP A 31 3.43 7.89 26.92
C TRP A 31 3.75 7.62 25.46
N LEU A 32 2.75 7.77 24.60
CA LEU A 32 3.00 7.88 23.16
C LEU A 32 3.27 9.32 22.76
N GLN A 33 3.67 9.51 21.51
CA GLN A 33 3.95 10.83 20.96
C GLN A 33 2.83 11.85 21.22
N THR A 34 1.56 11.46 20.96
CA THR A 34 0.41 12.36 21.22
C THR A 34 0.24 12.70 22.69
N ASP A 35 0.52 11.76 23.58
CA ASP A 35 0.49 12.01 25.03
C ASP A 35 1.63 12.95 25.45
N LEU A 36 2.83 12.73 24.90
CA LEU A 36 4.00 13.58 25.17
C LEU A 36 3.78 15.00 24.67
N GLN A 37 3.25 15.16 23.46
CA GLN A 37 2.94 16.48 22.89
C GLN A 37 1.91 17.21 23.74
N ARG A 38 0.85 16.50 24.19
CA ARG A 38 -0.15 17.09 25.11
C ARG A 38 0.47 17.47 26.44
N ALA A 39 1.25 16.57 27.05
CA ALA A 39 1.92 16.86 28.30
C ALA A 39 2.90 18.04 28.19
N CYS A 40 3.57 18.21 27.03
CA CYS A 40 4.43 19.34 26.76
C CYS A 40 3.64 20.65 26.60
N ALA A 41 2.48 20.61 25.93
CA ALA A 41 1.59 21.75 25.83
C ALA A 41 1.02 22.18 27.19
N ASP A 42 0.52 21.21 27.98
CA ASP A 42 0.02 21.45 29.34
C ASP A 42 1.13 22.01 30.26
N PHE A 43 2.34 21.51 30.12
CA PHE A 43 3.50 22.01 30.84
C PHE A 43 3.82 23.47 30.45
N ARG A 44 3.80 23.80 29.17
CA ARG A 44 4.02 25.14 28.66
C ARG A 44 3.01 26.15 29.19
N GLU A 45 1.72 25.78 29.25
CA GLU A 45 0.69 26.65 29.83
C GLU A 45 0.88 26.96 31.33
N GLN A 46 1.60 26.09 32.02
CA GLN A 46 1.89 26.26 33.46
C GLN A 46 3.14 27.07 33.76
N LEU A 47 3.94 27.38 32.70
CA LEU A 47 5.16 28.19 32.89
C LEU A 47 4.84 29.66 33.15
N PRO A 48 5.62 30.37 34.00
CA PRO A 48 5.48 31.80 34.20
C PRO A 48 5.75 32.60 32.91
N GLU A 49 5.05 33.73 32.72
CA GLU A 49 5.30 34.65 31.62
C GLU A 49 6.79 35.00 31.51
N GLY A 50 7.40 34.83 30.35
CA GLY A 50 8.81 35.13 30.08
C GLY A 50 9.76 33.92 30.08
N TYR A 51 9.27 32.72 30.31
CA TYR A 51 10.05 31.46 30.19
C TYR A 51 10.03 30.85 28.79
N ASP A 52 9.30 31.43 27.84
CA ASP A 52 9.08 30.91 26.49
C ASP A 52 10.36 30.77 25.61
N GLU A 53 11.42 31.54 25.91
CA GLU A 53 12.61 31.57 25.04
C GLU A 53 13.56 30.34 25.19
N GLY A 54 13.42 29.54 26.25
CA GLY A 54 14.30 28.39 26.52
C GLY A 54 13.73 27.01 26.18
N ILE A 55 12.43 26.89 25.95
CA ILE A 55 11.74 25.61 25.84
C ILE A 55 11.83 24.95 24.44
N GLY A 56 12.24 25.72 23.41
CA GLY A 56 12.29 25.26 22.01
C GLY A 56 13.05 23.93 21.78
N PRO A 57 14.25 23.73 22.37
CA PRO A 57 14.95 22.45 22.22
C PRO A 57 14.21 21.26 22.85
N LEU A 58 13.50 21.46 23.96
CA LEU A 58 12.68 20.43 24.59
C LEU A 58 11.45 20.12 23.72
N GLU A 59 10.80 21.14 23.18
CA GLU A 59 9.66 20.96 22.28
C GLU A 59 10.09 20.20 21.01
N ASP A 60 11.24 20.51 20.45
CA ASP A 60 11.81 19.81 19.29
C ASP A 60 12.11 18.34 19.61
N PHE A 61 12.73 18.07 20.77
CA PHE A 61 12.94 16.70 21.21
C PHE A 61 11.63 15.92 21.39
N VAL A 62 10.63 16.52 22.05
CA VAL A 62 9.30 15.92 22.23
C VAL A 62 8.61 15.69 20.90
N ALA A 63 8.73 16.61 19.94
CA ALA A 63 8.14 16.48 18.61
C ALA A 63 8.64 15.25 17.83
N HIS A 64 9.91 14.87 18.05
CA HIS A 64 10.54 13.70 17.42
C HIS A 64 10.54 12.44 18.31
N THR A 65 10.02 12.52 19.54
CA THR A 65 9.91 11.36 20.44
C THR A 65 8.61 10.61 20.18
N GLN A 66 8.72 9.33 19.83
CA GLN A 66 7.57 8.49 19.51
C GLN A 66 6.97 7.83 20.75
N GLU A 67 7.81 7.50 21.72
CA GLU A 67 7.39 6.81 22.94
C GLU A 67 8.31 7.19 24.11
N ALA A 68 7.76 7.32 25.32
CA ALA A 68 8.52 7.41 26.55
C ALA A 68 8.02 6.38 27.57
N ILE A 69 8.95 5.82 28.35
CA ILE A 69 8.70 4.79 29.37
C ILE A 69 9.37 5.22 30.67
N PHE A 70 8.62 5.19 31.76
CA PHE A 70 9.17 5.45 33.08
C PHE A 70 9.59 4.16 33.79
N ARG A 71 10.83 4.10 34.19
CA ARG A 71 11.43 3.04 35.03
C ARG A 71 12.31 3.69 36.10
N ASP A 72 11.75 3.92 37.25
CA ASP A 72 12.42 4.61 38.36
C ASP A 72 13.87 4.14 38.52
N PRO A 73 14.88 5.03 38.46
CA PRO A 73 14.80 6.49 38.36
C PRO A 73 14.93 7.06 36.91
N TRP A 74 14.73 6.24 35.87
CA TRP A 74 14.99 6.58 34.48
C TRP A 74 13.72 6.81 33.68
N MET A 75 13.76 7.83 32.84
CA MET A 75 12.82 8.00 31.73
C MET A 75 13.52 7.54 30.45
N VAL A 76 12.96 6.55 29.78
CA VAL A 76 13.47 5.94 28.54
C VAL A 76 12.68 6.50 27.36
N PHE A 77 13.36 6.93 26.32
CA PHE A 77 12.76 7.54 25.13
C PHE A 77 13.15 6.80 23.87
N ALA A 78 12.17 6.60 22.99
CA ALA A 78 12.36 6.21 21.62
C ALA A 78 12.31 7.46 20.74
N TRP A 79 13.47 7.94 20.31
CA TRP A 79 13.62 9.17 19.56
C TRP A 79 13.88 8.87 18.09
N ARG A 80 13.11 9.55 17.20
CA ARG A 80 13.14 9.35 15.76
C ARG A 80 13.44 10.69 15.09
N PRO A 81 14.72 11.05 14.91
CA PRO A 81 15.13 12.34 14.36
C PRO A 81 14.69 12.53 12.90
N ARG A 82 14.48 11.45 12.19
CA ARG A 82 13.98 11.43 10.80
C ARG A 82 13.43 10.05 10.43
N PRO A 83 12.65 9.92 9.36
CA PRO A 83 12.11 8.66 8.89
C PRO A 83 13.17 7.54 8.79
N GLY A 84 12.86 6.37 9.35
CA GLY A 84 13.70 5.18 9.30
C GLY A 84 14.93 5.20 10.22
N VAL A 85 15.15 6.26 11.00
CA VAL A 85 16.29 6.39 11.91
C VAL A 85 15.82 6.51 13.35
N TRP A 86 16.22 5.55 14.16
CA TRP A 86 15.82 5.46 15.56
C TRP A 86 17.03 5.51 16.48
N GLU A 87 16.86 6.20 17.60
CA GLU A 87 17.80 6.27 18.70
C GLU A 87 17.06 6.11 20.02
N TYR A 88 17.66 5.29 20.89
CA TYR A 88 17.10 4.99 22.20
C TYR A 88 17.98 5.60 23.27
N VAL A 89 17.36 6.41 24.13
CA VAL A 89 18.09 7.10 25.19
C VAL A 89 17.32 6.97 26.50
N ARG A 90 18.06 6.99 27.62
CA ARG A 90 17.46 7.17 28.94
C ARG A 90 18.01 8.39 29.64
N ILE A 91 17.15 9.09 30.34
CA ILE A 91 17.50 10.28 31.10
C ILE A 91 17.14 10.02 32.57
N HIS A 92 18.12 10.21 33.47
CA HIS A 92 17.88 10.11 34.89
C HIS A 92 17.07 11.31 35.37
N VAL A 93 15.86 11.08 35.94
CA VAL A 93 14.89 12.14 36.27
C VAL A 93 15.46 13.18 37.23
N GLU A 94 16.27 12.75 38.22
CA GLU A 94 16.82 13.68 39.22
C GLU A 94 18.20 14.26 38.83
N GLN A 95 19.02 13.49 38.11
CA GLN A 95 20.43 13.88 37.86
C GLN A 95 20.59 14.44 36.44
N LEU A 96 19.61 14.32 35.58
CA LEU A 96 19.68 14.67 34.15
C LEU A 96 20.86 14.01 33.40
N ALA A 97 21.32 12.86 33.91
CA ALA A 97 22.35 12.07 33.22
C ALA A 97 21.71 11.37 32.00
N VAL A 98 22.36 11.46 30.85
CA VAL A 98 21.88 10.85 29.58
C VAL A 98 22.75 9.66 29.23
N GLU A 99 22.10 8.52 28.95
CA GLU A 99 22.75 7.31 28.50
C GLU A 99 22.09 6.79 27.22
N GLU A 100 22.88 6.31 26.26
CA GLU A 100 22.40 5.63 25.06
C GLU A 100 22.02 4.20 25.44
N LEU A 101 20.95 3.72 24.84
CA LEU A 101 20.49 2.34 24.96
C LEU A 101 20.65 1.61 23.61
N SER A 102 20.98 0.33 23.68
CA SER A 102 20.79 -0.55 22.54
C SER A 102 19.30 -0.82 22.28
N THR A 103 18.95 -1.26 21.08
CA THR A 103 17.60 -1.67 20.74
C THR A 103 17.10 -2.74 21.71
N ASP A 104 17.90 -3.74 22.05
CA ASP A 104 17.54 -4.80 23.01
C ASP A 104 17.20 -4.25 24.40
N GLU A 105 18.03 -3.33 24.92
CA GLU A 105 17.79 -2.68 26.23
C GLU A 105 16.48 -1.87 26.24
N TYR A 106 16.19 -1.18 25.13
CA TYR A 106 14.93 -0.45 24.96
C TYR A 106 13.72 -1.42 24.93
N LEU A 107 13.78 -2.48 24.11
CA LEU A 107 12.74 -3.48 24.02
C LEU A 107 12.52 -4.22 25.35
N GLN A 108 13.59 -4.48 26.10
CA GLN A 108 13.51 -5.05 27.44
C GLN A 108 12.80 -4.10 28.43
N ALA A 109 13.09 -2.80 28.37
CA ALA A 109 12.38 -1.80 29.19
C ALA A 109 10.88 -1.80 28.86
N LYS A 110 10.54 -1.94 27.59
CA LYS A 110 9.16 -2.02 27.07
C LYS A 110 8.44 -3.27 27.56
N GLU A 111 9.06 -4.45 27.49
CA GLU A 111 8.51 -5.71 28.03
C GLU A 111 8.17 -5.63 29.53
N GLY A 112 8.98 -4.93 30.26
CA GLY A 112 8.74 -4.73 31.68
C GLY A 112 7.41 -4.00 32.02
N LEU A 113 6.82 -3.23 31.07
CA LEU A 113 5.52 -2.58 31.27
C LEU A 113 4.38 -3.61 31.43
N VAL A 114 4.45 -4.74 30.76
CA VAL A 114 3.42 -5.78 30.80
C VAL A 114 3.71 -6.90 31.81
N GLY A 115 4.71 -6.70 32.68
CA GLY A 115 5.06 -7.67 33.72
C GLY A 115 5.74 -8.96 33.20
N LEU A 116 6.10 -9.00 31.94
CA LEU A 116 6.83 -10.09 31.29
C LEU A 116 8.28 -9.60 31.12
N GLY A 117 9.20 -10.21 31.79
CA GLY A 117 10.63 -9.79 31.78
C GLY A 117 11.18 -9.71 33.20
N ALA A 118 10.94 -10.75 34.01
CA ALA A 118 11.71 -10.95 35.23
C ALA A 118 13.18 -11.18 34.83
N GLU A 119 14.10 -10.54 35.53
CA GLU A 119 15.54 -10.73 35.34
C GLU A 119 15.87 -12.21 35.24
N GLY A 120 16.30 -12.65 34.02
CA GLY A 120 16.82 -14.01 33.81
C GLY A 120 16.09 -14.91 32.81
N GLU A 121 15.01 -14.51 32.21
CA GLU A 121 14.41 -15.27 31.10
C GLU A 121 15.14 -14.95 29.79
N ALA A 122 15.70 -15.99 29.15
CA ALA A 122 16.29 -15.87 27.83
C ALA A 122 15.16 -15.69 26.79
N VAL A 123 15.02 -14.50 26.26
CA VAL A 123 14.08 -14.20 25.15
C VAL A 123 14.84 -14.35 23.83
N LEU A 124 14.20 -14.99 22.84
CA LEU A 124 14.75 -15.08 21.50
C LEU A 124 14.80 -13.67 20.87
N THR A 125 15.99 -13.21 20.51
CA THR A 125 16.17 -12.01 19.70
C THR A 125 16.31 -12.40 18.23
N VAL A 126 15.50 -11.78 17.37
CA VAL A 126 15.48 -12.00 15.91
C VAL A 126 16.05 -10.75 15.25
N ASP A 127 17.21 -10.87 14.62
CA ASP A 127 17.87 -9.77 13.90
C ASP A 127 18.11 -10.19 12.44
N PHE A 128 17.58 -9.42 11.50
CA PHE A 128 17.71 -9.68 10.07
C PHE A 128 18.87 -8.91 9.41
N ARG A 129 19.54 -8.01 10.13
CA ARG A 129 20.59 -7.13 9.59
C ARG A 129 21.72 -7.89 8.92
N ASP A 130 22.20 -8.96 9.56
CA ASP A 130 23.34 -9.74 9.08
C ASP A 130 23.05 -10.55 7.81
N PHE A 131 21.78 -10.78 7.52
CA PHE A 131 21.33 -11.56 6.36
C PHE A 131 21.00 -10.70 5.14
N ARG A 132 20.99 -9.35 5.31
CA ARG A 132 20.65 -8.43 4.23
C ARG A 132 21.83 -8.20 3.28
N PRO A 133 21.56 -8.05 1.98
CA PRO A 133 22.58 -7.67 1.02
C PRO A 133 23.24 -6.34 1.41
N VAL A 134 24.53 -6.20 1.06
CA VAL A 134 25.33 -4.99 1.35
C VAL A 134 24.77 -3.71 0.69
N SER A 135 23.85 -3.86 -0.26
CA SER A 135 23.19 -2.74 -0.99
C SER A 135 22.36 -1.81 -0.09
N SER A 136 21.93 -2.27 1.08
CA SER A 136 21.08 -1.50 2.00
C SER A 136 21.84 -0.50 2.91
N ARG A 137 23.12 -0.22 2.65
CA ARG A 137 23.96 0.60 3.55
C ARG A 137 23.84 2.12 3.36
N LEU A 138 23.20 2.58 2.31
CA LEU A 138 22.99 4.01 2.09
C LEU A 138 21.64 4.41 2.70
N ARG A 139 21.70 5.02 3.87
CA ARG A 139 20.52 5.56 4.58
C ARG A 139 20.26 7.00 4.16
N ASP A 140 19.76 7.18 2.95
CA ASP A 140 19.30 8.46 2.42
C ASP A 140 17.78 8.40 2.23
N GLU A 141 17.06 9.35 2.78
CA GLU A 141 15.59 9.44 2.68
C GLU A 141 15.10 9.44 1.23
N SER A 142 15.87 10.03 0.32
CA SER A 142 15.55 10.03 -1.12
C SER A 142 15.53 8.64 -1.76
N THR A 143 16.07 7.62 -1.09
CA THR A 143 16.06 6.23 -1.58
C THR A 143 14.84 5.44 -1.13
N ILE A 144 14.13 5.91 -0.11
CA ILE A 144 12.93 5.23 0.41
C ILE A 144 11.85 5.23 -0.68
N GLY A 145 11.43 4.03 -1.10
CA GLY A 145 10.41 3.84 -2.13
C GLY A 145 10.89 4.01 -3.58
N ASP A 146 12.16 4.31 -3.83
CA ASP A 146 12.80 4.31 -5.16
C ASP A 146 13.86 3.21 -5.30
N GLY A 147 13.53 2.05 -4.80
CA GLY A 147 14.44 0.91 -4.69
C GLY A 147 15.00 0.43 -6.02
N LEU A 148 14.20 0.47 -7.10
CA LEU A 148 14.63 0.09 -8.44
C LEU A 148 15.88 0.87 -8.88
N THR A 149 15.82 2.19 -8.80
CA THR A 149 16.93 3.07 -9.20
C THR A 149 18.18 2.81 -8.38
N HIS A 150 18.00 2.62 -7.07
CA HIS A 150 19.09 2.36 -6.15
C HIS A 150 19.75 1.00 -6.41
N LEU A 151 18.95 -0.08 -6.49
CA LEU A 151 19.42 -1.44 -6.77
C LEU A 151 20.19 -1.51 -8.07
N ASN A 152 19.58 -0.98 -9.15
CA ASN A 152 20.17 -1.04 -10.49
C ASN A 152 21.51 -0.30 -10.55
N ARG A 153 21.64 0.85 -9.88
CA ARG A 153 22.91 1.59 -9.78
C ARG A 153 23.99 0.79 -9.04
N HIS A 154 23.63 0.21 -7.89
CA HIS A 154 24.58 -0.50 -7.05
C HIS A 154 25.08 -1.80 -7.69
N LEU A 155 24.15 -2.62 -8.20
CA LEU A 155 24.49 -3.94 -8.74
C LEU A 155 25.07 -3.87 -10.14
N ALA A 156 24.69 -2.89 -10.96
CA ALA A 156 25.34 -2.68 -12.27
C ALA A 156 26.84 -2.41 -12.12
N GLY A 157 27.23 -1.56 -11.16
CA GLY A 157 28.66 -1.35 -10.85
C GLY A 157 29.40 -2.63 -10.47
N ARG A 158 28.74 -3.54 -9.75
CA ARG A 158 29.32 -4.82 -9.33
C ARG A 158 29.46 -5.84 -10.47
N ILE A 159 28.42 -6.03 -11.28
CA ILE A 159 28.47 -6.94 -12.45
C ILE A 159 29.54 -6.50 -13.43
N PHE A 160 29.61 -5.20 -13.69
CA PHE A 160 30.52 -4.66 -14.69
C PHE A 160 31.92 -4.32 -14.15
N SER A 161 32.22 -4.62 -12.89
CA SER A 161 33.58 -4.59 -12.37
C SER A 161 34.51 -5.59 -13.10
N ASP A 162 33.95 -6.70 -13.60
CA ASP A 162 34.55 -7.63 -14.54
C ASP A 162 33.69 -7.69 -15.82
N LEU A 163 34.10 -6.95 -16.85
CA LEU A 163 33.36 -6.86 -18.11
C LEU A 163 33.18 -8.21 -18.82
N ALA A 164 34.15 -9.12 -18.69
CA ALA A 164 34.05 -10.43 -19.35
C ALA A 164 33.02 -11.31 -18.63
N ALA A 165 33.05 -11.36 -17.32
CA ALA A 165 32.09 -12.08 -16.50
C ALA A 165 30.68 -11.49 -16.66
N GLY A 166 30.53 -10.17 -16.60
CA GLY A 166 29.24 -9.50 -16.75
C GLY A 166 28.59 -9.73 -18.12
N ARG A 167 29.37 -9.67 -19.19
CA ARG A 167 28.90 -10.01 -20.54
C ARG A 167 28.39 -11.45 -20.60
N SER A 168 29.15 -12.40 -20.03
CA SER A 168 28.76 -13.81 -19.99
C SER A 168 27.44 -14.02 -19.23
N GLN A 169 27.27 -13.38 -18.09
CA GLN A 169 26.02 -13.47 -17.30
C GLN A 169 24.79 -12.94 -18.04
N ILE A 170 24.93 -11.82 -18.76
CA ILE A 170 23.81 -11.28 -19.57
C ILE A 170 23.44 -12.24 -20.70
N LEU A 171 24.42 -12.75 -21.43
CA LEU A 171 24.15 -13.70 -22.53
C LEU A 171 23.58 -15.03 -22.01
N GLU A 172 24.07 -15.54 -20.87
CA GLU A 172 23.51 -16.70 -20.19
C GLU A 172 22.05 -16.45 -19.79
N PHE A 173 21.76 -15.31 -19.15
CA PHE A 173 20.38 -14.94 -18.79
C PHE A 173 19.46 -14.96 -20.01
N LEU A 174 19.87 -14.37 -21.14
CA LEU A 174 19.09 -14.36 -22.39
C LEU A 174 18.87 -15.75 -22.97
N SER A 175 19.77 -16.71 -22.75
CA SER A 175 19.62 -18.07 -23.25
C SER A 175 18.66 -18.94 -22.42
N LEU A 176 18.30 -18.51 -21.23
CA LEU A 176 17.38 -19.23 -20.33
C LEU A 176 15.91 -18.93 -20.61
N HIS A 177 15.61 -17.90 -21.42
CA HIS A 177 14.24 -17.50 -21.69
C HIS A 177 13.53 -18.54 -22.57
N ARG A 178 12.44 -19.09 -22.05
CA ARG A 178 11.57 -20.03 -22.73
C ARG A 178 10.11 -19.70 -22.46
N LEU A 179 9.30 -19.90 -23.47
CA LEU A 179 7.86 -19.71 -23.37
C LEU A 179 7.15 -20.85 -24.13
N ASP A 180 6.25 -21.55 -23.49
CA ASP A 180 5.55 -22.72 -24.03
C ASP A 180 6.49 -23.75 -24.70
N GLY A 181 7.66 -23.97 -24.10
CA GLY A 181 8.68 -24.88 -24.61
C GLY A 181 9.51 -24.34 -25.78
N GLN A 182 9.23 -23.14 -26.29
CA GLN A 182 10.03 -22.48 -27.32
C GLN A 182 11.11 -21.60 -26.68
N ASN A 183 12.32 -21.64 -27.25
CA ASN A 183 13.37 -20.70 -26.85
C ASN A 183 13.01 -19.28 -27.31
N LEU A 184 13.32 -18.33 -26.47
CA LEU A 184 13.25 -16.91 -26.77
C LEU A 184 14.65 -16.30 -26.74
N MET A 185 14.82 -15.16 -27.37
CA MET A 185 16.06 -14.38 -27.42
C MET A 185 17.22 -15.11 -28.11
N LEU A 186 17.81 -16.11 -27.48
CA LEU A 186 18.98 -16.84 -27.98
C LEU A 186 18.72 -18.35 -28.07
N SER A 187 19.11 -18.99 -29.19
CA SER A 187 18.97 -20.44 -29.39
C SER A 187 19.95 -21.23 -28.51
N ASN A 188 21.17 -20.72 -28.36
CA ASN A 188 22.27 -21.35 -27.61
C ASN A 188 23.16 -20.25 -26.99
N GLY A 189 23.82 -20.52 -25.86
CA GLY A 189 24.72 -19.59 -25.16
C GLY A 189 26.03 -19.22 -25.93
N ASN A 190 26.19 -19.60 -27.19
CA ASN A 190 27.40 -19.35 -27.97
C ASN A 190 27.33 -18.08 -28.86
N THR A 191 26.38 -17.20 -28.60
CA THR A 191 26.28 -15.95 -29.32
C THR A 191 27.39 -15.00 -28.87
N ASP A 192 28.26 -14.59 -29.74
CA ASP A 192 29.33 -13.62 -29.46
C ASP A 192 28.99 -12.22 -29.98
N PHE A 193 29.80 -11.26 -29.61
CA PHE A 193 29.63 -9.85 -29.99
C PHE A 193 29.72 -9.62 -31.50
N ASP A 194 30.54 -10.41 -32.24
CA ASP A 194 30.69 -10.30 -33.69
C ASP A 194 29.41 -10.79 -34.39
N SER A 195 28.78 -11.86 -33.92
CA SER A 195 27.49 -12.34 -34.44
C SER A 195 26.38 -11.30 -34.25
N LEU A 196 26.36 -10.61 -33.11
CA LEU A 196 25.44 -9.48 -32.86
C LEU A 196 25.69 -8.35 -33.89
N ARG A 197 26.95 -7.93 -34.08
CA ARG A 197 27.30 -6.87 -35.00
C ARG A 197 26.91 -7.20 -36.46
N GLN A 198 27.18 -8.42 -36.90
CA GLN A 198 26.82 -8.88 -38.23
C GLN A 198 25.30 -8.91 -38.43
N THR A 199 24.56 -9.31 -37.38
CA THR A 199 23.10 -9.34 -37.42
C THR A 199 22.51 -7.94 -37.47
N VAL A 200 23.02 -7.00 -36.71
CA VAL A 200 22.61 -5.58 -36.76
C VAL A 200 22.89 -4.96 -38.15
N GLN A 201 24.02 -5.32 -38.80
CA GLN A 201 24.31 -4.90 -40.18
C GLN A 201 23.30 -5.49 -41.17
N TYR A 202 23.00 -6.79 -41.07
CA TYR A 202 21.98 -7.44 -41.90
C TYR A 202 20.61 -6.78 -41.73
N LEU A 203 20.16 -6.55 -40.51
CA LEU A 203 18.89 -5.86 -40.21
C LEU A 203 18.87 -4.42 -40.80
N GLY A 204 20.04 -3.79 -40.94
CA GLY A 204 20.18 -2.49 -41.60
C GLY A 204 19.90 -2.51 -43.10
N THR A 205 19.91 -3.65 -43.74
CA THR A 205 19.58 -3.82 -45.19
C THR A 205 18.07 -3.99 -45.41
N LEU A 206 17.30 -4.28 -44.34
CA LEU A 206 15.86 -4.47 -44.44
C LEU A 206 15.11 -3.14 -44.16
N PRO A 207 13.95 -2.91 -44.80
CA PRO A 207 13.06 -1.83 -44.45
C PRO A 207 12.69 -1.91 -42.94
N ARG A 208 12.59 -0.77 -42.27
CA ARG A 208 12.33 -0.73 -40.80
C ARG A 208 11.05 -1.46 -40.39
N GLU A 209 10.02 -1.37 -41.23
CA GLU A 209 8.68 -1.91 -40.96
C GLU A 209 8.52 -3.38 -41.36
N THR A 210 9.58 -4.03 -41.89
CA THR A 210 9.51 -5.45 -42.23
C THR A 210 9.12 -6.30 -41.01
N PRO A 211 7.99 -7.05 -41.07
CA PRO A 211 7.54 -7.86 -39.95
C PRO A 211 8.50 -9.01 -39.61
N TRP A 212 8.62 -9.35 -38.32
CA TRP A 212 9.46 -10.46 -37.85
C TRP A 212 9.25 -11.76 -38.65
N ALA A 213 8.02 -12.08 -38.99
CA ALA A 213 7.68 -13.31 -39.73
C ALA A 213 8.41 -13.47 -41.05
N GLU A 214 8.77 -12.37 -41.72
CA GLU A 214 9.44 -12.38 -43.05
C GLU A 214 10.93 -12.70 -42.98
N PHE A 215 11.61 -12.40 -41.87
CA PHE A 215 13.05 -12.61 -41.70
C PHE A 215 13.43 -13.55 -40.55
N ARG A 216 12.45 -14.16 -39.88
CA ARG A 216 12.68 -15.04 -38.73
C ARG A 216 13.62 -16.19 -38.98
N GLU A 217 13.58 -16.81 -40.19
CA GLU A 217 14.45 -17.93 -40.55
C GLU A 217 15.90 -17.50 -40.70
N ASP A 218 16.14 -16.25 -41.16
CA ASP A 218 17.47 -15.69 -41.23
C ASP A 218 18.03 -15.37 -39.86
N MET A 219 17.18 -14.91 -38.93
CA MET A 219 17.54 -14.69 -37.54
C MET A 219 17.88 -15.98 -36.83
N ARG A 220 17.06 -17.03 -36.99
CA ARG A 220 17.29 -18.37 -36.38
C ARG A 220 18.60 -18.99 -36.88
N ARG A 221 18.91 -18.86 -38.15
CA ARG A 221 20.21 -19.34 -38.68
C ARG A 221 21.41 -18.59 -38.07
N ARG A 222 21.21 -17.39 -37.57
CA ARG A 222 22.20 -16.57 -36.86
C ARG A 222 22.20 -16.79 -35.35
N GLY A 223 21.32 -17.68 -34.83
CA GLY A 223 21.21 -18.00 -33.40
C GLY A 223 20.27 -17.11 -32.62
N PHE A 224 19.39 -16.33 -33.26
CA PHE A 224 18.46 -15.42 -32.64
C PHE A 224 17.00 -15.91 -32.77
N GLU A 225 16.32 -16.09 -31.65
CA GLU A 225 14.93 -16.52 -31.54
C GLU A 225 13.99 -15.30 -31.42
N PRO A 226 12.65 -15.46 -31.41
CA PRO A 226 11.71 -14.36 -31.14
C PRO A 226 11.98 -13.65 -29.80
N GLY A 227 11.56 -12.42 -29.68
CA GLY A 227 11.67 -11.66 -28.43
C GLY A 227 12.41 -10.31 -28.57
N TRP A 228 13.08 -10.10 -29.71
CA TRP A 228 13.84 -8.86 -29.95
C TRP A 228 12.98 -7.72 -30.46
N GLY A 229 11.84 -8.01 -31.07
CA GLY A 229 10.93 -7.03 -31.63
C GLY A 229 10.06 -7.60 -32.76
N ASN A 230 8.95 -6.93 -33.03
CA ASN A 230 7.99 -7.33 -34.07
C ASN A 230 8.34 -6.86 -35.49
N THR A 231 9.27 -5.92 -35.61
CA THR A 231 9.75 -5.39 -36.90
C THR A 231 11.27 -5.35 -36.96
N ALA A 232 11.85 -5.36 -38.20
CA ALA A 232 13.30 -5.28 -38.38
C ALA A 232 13.92 -4.05 -37.71
N GLY A 233 13.24 -2.91 -37.76
CA GLY A 233 13.65 -1.68 -37.09
C GLY A 233 13.76 -1.85 -35.58
N ARG A 234 12.73 -2.42 -34.93
CA ARG A 234 12.68 -2.64 -33.48
C ARG A 234 13.70 -3.70 -33.03
N VAL A 235 13.82 -4.80 -33.76
CA VAL A 235 14.85 -5.83 -33.51
C VAL A 235 16.24 -5.21 -33.54
N ARG A 236 16.53 -4.39 -34.56
CA ARG A 236 17.82 -3.71 -34.70
C ARG A 236 18.09 -2.74 -33.53
N GLU A 237 17.08 -2.01 -33.07
CA GLU A 237 17.20 -1.11 -31.94
C GLU A 237 17.48 -1.87 -30.64
N THR A 238 16.74 -2.96 -30.37
CA THR A 238 16.94 -3.81 -29.19
C THR A 238 18.34 -4.44 -29.16
N MET A 239 18.80 -4.94 -30.31
CA MET A 239 20.17 -5.49 -30.43
C MET A 239 21.25 -4.43 -30.25
N ARG A 240 21.02 -3.20 -30.72
CA ARG A 240 21.94 -2.08 -30.47
C ARG A 240 22.01 -1.74 -28.96
N LEU A 241 20.86 -1.70 -28.28
CA LEU A 241 20.85 -1.51 -26.81
C LEU A 241 21.66 -2.59 -26.09
N LEU A 242 21.58 -3.84 -26.53
CA LEU A 242 22.43 -4.90 -25.99
C LEU A 242 23.90 -4.65 -26.30
N MET A 243 24.23 -4.28 -27.52
CA MET A 243 25.63 -3.99 -27.88
C MET A 243 26.19 -2.83 -27.10
N ASP A 244 25.42 -1.75 -26.94
CA ASP A 244 25.81 -0.57 -26.14
C ASP A 244 26.00 -0.97 -24.68
N LEU A 245 25.11 -1.81 -24.12
CA LEU A 245 25.23 -2.37 -22.78
C LEU A 245 26.50 -3.22 -22.61
N LEU A 246 26.82 -4.07 -23.59
CA LEU A 246 28.00 -4.94 -23.52
C LEU A 246 29.31 -4.18 -23.73
N ASP A 247 29.27 -3.05 -24.47
CA ASP A 247 30.45 -2.23 -24.76
C ASP A 247 30.69 -1.15 -23.70
N SER A 248 29.65 -0.44 -23.30
CA SER A 248 29.69 0.65 -22.34
C SER A 248 28.54 0.50 -21.31
N PRO A 249 28.69 -0.43 -20.36
CA PRO A 249 27.64 -0.75 -19.43
C PRO A 249 27.28 0.41 -18.49
N SER A 250 25.98 0.64 -18.32
CA SER A 250 25.44 1.59 -17.35
C SER A 250 24.10 1.09 -16.78
N PRO A 251 23.69 1.55 -15.58
CA PRO A 251 22.39 1.21 -15.02
C PRO A 251 21.22 1.52 -15.95
N ALA A 252 21.24 2.69 -16.59
CA ALA A 252 20.21 3.11 -17.53
C ALA A 252 20.16 2.26 -18.81
N ALA A 253 21.34 1.86 -19.33
CA ALA A 253 21.41 0.97 -20.50
C ALA A 253 20.85 -0.42 -20.15
N LEU A 254 21.16 -0.94 -18.97
CA LEU A 254 20.63 -2.22 -18.49
C LEU A 254 19.10 -2.18 -18.35
N GLU A 255 18.55 -1.17 -17.69
CA GLU A 255 17.10 -1.00 -17.51
C GLU A 255 16.40 -0.88 -18.88
N SER A 256 16.93 -0.01 -19.77
CA SER A 256 16.39 0.17 -21.11
C SER A 256 16.41 -1.10 -21.95
N PHE A 257 17.43 -1.94 -21.78
CA PHE A 257 17.50 -3.23 -22.45
C PHE A 257 16.53 -4.24 -21.86
N LEU A 258 16.51 -4.39 -20.53
CA LEU A 258 15.59 -5.31 -19.82
C LEU A 258 14.12 -4.97 -20.09
N ASP A 259 13.79 -3.69 -20.30
CA ASP A 259 12.43 -3.29 -20.68
C ASP A 259 12.00 -3.78 -22.08
N ARG A 260 12.96 -4.16 -22.91
CA ARG A 260 12.74 -4.63 -24.28
C ARG A 260 12.57 -6.15 -24.42
N ILE A 261 12.90 -6.95 -23.40
CA ILE A 261 12.91 -8.41 -23.50
C ILE A 261 11.65 -9.06 -22.88
N PRO A 262 11.19 -10.21 -23.45
CA PRO A 262 10.01 -10.91 -22.97
C PRO A 262 10.33 -11.76 -21.75
N MET A 263 10.08 -11.26 -20.55
CA MET A 263 10.36 -11.98 -19.30
C MET A 263 9.12 -12.45 -18.55
N ILE A 264 7.99 -11.79 -18.76
CA ILE A 264 6.78 -12.02 -17.98
C ILE A 264 5.59 -12.20 -18.92
N SER A 265 5.04 -13.41 -18.91
CA SER A 265 3.86 -13.84 -19.69
C SER A 265 2.77 -14.43 -18.79
N ASN A 266 3.15 -15.01 -17.63
CA ASN A 266 2.24 -15.63 -16.69
C ASN A 266 2.40 -14.99 -15.30
N VAL A 267 1.32 -14.47 -14.75
CA VAL A 267 1.31 -13.83 -13.42
C VAL A 267 0.31 -14.52 -12.52
N LEU A 268 0.73 -14.79 -11.29
CA LEU A 268 -0.15 -15.25 -10.21
C LEU A 268 -0.32 -14.13 -9.20
N ILE A 269 -1.57 -13.74 -8.93
CA ILE A 269 -1.94 -12.80 -7.87
C ILE A 269 -2.63 -13.57 -6.76
N VAL A 270 -2.17 -13.44 -5.52
CA VAL A 270 -2.70 -14.19 -4.37
C VAL A 270 -3.42 -13.25 -3.41
N SER A 271 -4.71 -13.50 -3.15
CA SER A 271 -5.54 -12.77 -2.18
C SER A 271 -6.55 -13.75 -1.56
N ILE A 272 -6.36 -14.13 -0.30
CA ILE A 272 -7.01 -15.33 0.27
C ILE A 272 -8.21 -15.01 1.12
N HIS A 273 -8.07 -14.10 2.11
CA HIS A 273 -9.14 -13.78 3.05
C HIS A 273 -10.27 -12.97 2.41
N GLY A 274 -11.40 -12.94 3.09
CA GLY A 274 -12.61 -12.22 2.66
C GLY A 274 -13.40 -12.95 1.57
N TRP A 275 -14.33 -12.21 1.00
CA TRP A 275 -15.13 -12.63 -0.15
C TRP A 275 -14.52 -12.03 -1.42
N PHE A 276 -14.06 -12.86 -2.33
CA PHE A 276 -13.44 -12.38 -3.57
C PHE A 276 -14.26 -12.79 -4.79
N ALA A 277 -15.01 -11.83 -5.31
CA ALA A 277 -15.78 -11.94 -6.56
C ALA A 277 -15.94 -10.57 -7.22
N GLN A 278 -16.46 -10.52 -8.43
CA GLN A 278 -16.62 -9.27 -9.17
C GLN A 278 -17.83 -8.46 -8.71
N ASP A 279 -18.86 -9.15 -8.20
CA ASP A 279 -20.11 -8.54 -7.78
C ASP A 279 -20.55 -9.04 -6.40
N LYS A 280 -21.37 -8.26 -5.69
CA LYS A 280 -22.06 -8.62 -4.44
C LYS A 280 -21.14 -8.97 -3.25
N VAL A 281 -19.89 -8.55 -3.28
CA VAL A 281 -18.92 -8.82 -2.21
C VAL A 281 -18.51 -7.59 -1.42
N LEU A 282 -18.57 -6.40 -2.01
CA LEU A 282 -18.23 -5.15 -1.32
C LEU A 282 -19.15 -4.93 -0.12
N GLY A 283 -18.56 -4.54 1.01
CA GLY A 283 -19.27 -4.36 2.28
C GLY A 283 -19.49 -5.65 3.09
N ARG A 284 -19.12 -6.83 2.57
CA ARG A 284 -19.09 -8.05 3.35
C ARG A 284 -17.89 -8.07 4.31
N PRO A 285 -17.94 -8.86 5.40
CA PRO A 285 -16.83 -8.97 6.34
C PRO A 285 -15.49 -9.27 5.64
N ASP A 286 -14.42 -8.62 6.11
CA ASP A 286 -13.05 -8.72 5.56
C ASP A 286 -12.95 -8.42 4.06
N THR A 287 -13.91 -7.70 3.50
CA THR A 287 -13.96 -7.40 2.06
C THR A 287 -14.08 -5.90 1.83
N GLY A 288 -13.11 -5.33 1.18
CA GLY A 288 -13.02 -3.89 0.97
C GLY A 288 -12.42 -3.52 -0.40
N GLY A 289 -11.79 -2.36 -0.44
CA GLY A 289 -11.17 -1.80 -1.65
C GLY A 289 -10.13 -2.70 -2.32
N GLN A 290 -9.55 -3.69 -1.60
CA GLN A 290 -8.57 -4.60 -2.17
C GLN A 290 -9.10 -5.43 -3.34
N VAL A 291 -10.38 -5.85 -3.30
CA VAL A 291 -10.98 -6.62 -4.41
C VAL A 291 -11.00 -5.77 -5.67
N VAL A 292 -11.42 -4.52 -5.54
CA VAL A 292 -11.43 -3.54 -6.64
C VAL A 292 -10.02 -3.29 -7.15
N TYR A 293 -9.09 -3.02 -6.25
CA TYR A 293 -7.68 -2.82 -6.56
C TYR A 293 -7.09 -3.99 -7.37
N ILE A 294 -7.26 -5.22 -6.88
CA ILE A 294 -6.69 -6.42 -7.52
C ILE A 294 -7.32 -6.69 -8.90
N LEU A 295 -8.62 -6.51 -9.04
CA LEU A 295 -9.29 -6.68 -10.33
C LEU A 295 -8.83 -5.64 -11.36
N ASP A 296 -8.69 -4.37 -10.95
CA ASP A 296 -8.23 -3.30 -11.83
C ASP A 296 -6.73 -3.44 -12.15
N GLN A 297 -5.91 -3.84 -11.15
CA GLN A 297 -4.51 -4.22 -11.34
C GLN A 297 -4.36 -5.33 -12.39
N ALA A 298 -5.12 -6.42 -12.25
CA ALA A 298 -5.03 -7.56 -13.17
C ALA A 298 -5.41 -7.18 -14.61
N ARG A 299 -6.45 -6.35 -14.77
CA ARG A 299 -6.86 -5.83 -16.10
C ARG A 299 -5.76 -4.96 -16.74
N ALA A 300 -5.15 -4.09 -15.93
CA ALA A 300 -4.09 -3.20 -16.41
C ALA A 300 -2.82 -3.97 -16.76
N LEU A 301 -2.42 -4.91 -15.91
CA LEU A 301 -1.26 -5.78 -16.15
C LEU A 301 -1.45 -6.62 -17.42
N GLU A 302 -2.61 -7.22 -17.62
CA GLU A 302 -2.90 -8.03 -18.79
C GLU A 302 -2.77 -7.22 -20.09
N ARG A 303 -3.32 -6.00 -20.13
CA ARG A 303 -3.19 -5.10 -21.28
C ARG A 303 -1.74 -4.73 -21.55
N GLU A 304 -0.98 -4.36 -20.51
CA GLU A 304 0.43 -3.98 -20.63
C GLU A 304 1.30 -5.16 -21.07
N MET A 305 1.11 -6.35 -20.48
CA MET A 305 1.81 -7.58 -20.88
C MET A 305 1.55 -7.92 -22.33
N ARG A 306 0.30 -7.88 -22.78
CA ARG A 306 -0.09 -8.13 -24.17
C ARG A 306 0.55 -7.14 -25.12
N ASN A 307 0.53 -5.84 -24.79
CA ASN A 307 1.15 -4.80 -25.57
C ASN A 307 2.67 -5.05 -25.72
N ARG A 308 3.34 -5.39 -24.61
CA ARG A 308 4.78 -5.67 -24.60
C ARG A 308 5.13 -6.92 -25.40
N LEU A 309 4.43 -8.05 -25.23
CA LEU A 309 4.67 -9.29 -25.96
C LEU A 309 4.51 -9.07 -27.48
N ARG A 310 3.46 -8.37 -27.91
CA ARG A 310 3.27 -7.99 -29.33
C ARG A 310 4.41 -7.13 -29.84
N GLN A 311 4.86 -6.12 -29.12
CA GLN A 311 5.98 -5.27 -29.49
C GLN A 311 7.30 -6.03 -29.55
N GLN A 312 7.45 -7.09 -28.77
CA GLN A 312 8.64 -7.96 -28.73
C GLN A 312 8.63 -9.04 -29.83
N GLY A 313 7.57 -9.13 -30.61
CA GLY A 313 7.42 -10.12 -31.68
C GLY A 313 7.19 -11.55 -31.15
N VAL A 314 6.59 -11.66 -29.96
CA VAL A 314 6.20 -12.92 -29.34
C VAL A 314 4.69 -13.09 -29.51
N ASP A 315 4.29 -14.13 -30.23
CA ASP A 315 2.88 -14.46 -30.51
C ASP A 315 2.34 -15.40 -29.44
N VAL A 316 2.22 -14.86 -28.22
CA VAL A 316 1.67 -15.57 -27.06
C VAL A 316 0.75 -14.61 -26.31
N GLU A 317 -0.38 -15.11 -25.88
CA GLU A 317 -1.30 -14.36 -25.05
C GLU A 317 -0.87 -14.45 -23.55
N PRO A 318 -0.78 -13.33 -22.84
CA PRO A 318 -0.46 -13.34 -21.44
C PRO A 318 -1.59 -13.98 -20.63
N ARG A 319 -1.24 -14.59 -19.48
CA ARG A 319 -2.23 -15.19 -18.57
C ARG A 319 -2.04 -14.63 -17.16
N ILE A 320 -3.15 -14.29 -16.52
CA ILE A 320 -3.15 -13.88 -15.12
C ILE A 320 -4.16 -14.73 -14.35
N LEU A 321 -3.71 -15.38 -13.29
CA LEU A 321 -4.57 -16.06 -12.33
C LEU A 321 -4.64 -15.24 -11.05
N ILE A 322 -5.85 -14.94 -10.58
CA ILE A 322 -6.11 -14.38 -9.26
C ILE A 322 -6.52 -15.55 -8.36
N ALA A 323 -5.60 -15.98 -7.51
CA ALA A 323 -5.84 -17.07 -6.59
C ALA A 323 -6.52 -16.57 -5.31
N THR A 324 -7.64 -17.16 -4.98
CA THR A 324 -8.40 -16.86 -3.77
C THR A 324 -9.04 -18.11 -3.19
N ARG A 325 -9.76 -17.95 -2.10
CA ARG A 325 -10.43 -19.04 -1.41
C ARG A 325 -11.75 -19.43 -2.08
N LEU A 326 -11.98 -20.73 -2.24
CA LEU A 326 -13.30 -21.30 -2.56
C LEU A 326 -14.17 -21.33 -1.31
N ILE A 327 -15.37 -20.77 -1.39
CA ILE A 327 -16.36 -20.78 -0.31
C ILE A 327 -17.62 -21.49 -0.82
N PRO A 328 -17.83 -22.77 -0.50
CA PRO A 328 -18.97 -23.54 -1.00
C PRO A 328 -20.32 -22.93 -0.66
N GLU A 329 -20.49 -22.41 0.57
CA GLU A 329 -21.69 -21.67 0.96
C GLU A 329 -21.52 -20.18 0.61
N SER A 330 -21.67 -19.90 -0.69
CA SER A 330 -21.31 -18.62 -1.31
C SER A 330 -22.28 -17.45 -1.01
N ASP A 331 -23.39 -17.71 -0.34
CA ASP A 331 -24.38 -16.68 0.05
C ASP A 331 -24.79 -15.75 -1.12
N GLY A 332 -25.03 -16.38 -2.29
CA GLY A 332 -25.44 -15.69 -3.51
C GLY A 332 -24.35 -14.93 -4.27
N THR A 333 -23.08 -15.14 -3.92
CA THR A 333 -21.91 -14.69 -4.69
C THR A 333 -21.41 -15.80 -5.63
N THR A 334 -20.40 -15.51 -6.45
CA THR A 334 -19.70 -16.52 -7.28
C THR A 334 -18.54 -17.22 -6.56
N CYS A 335 -18.41 -17.05 -5.23
CA CYS A 335 -17.26 -17.59 -4.47
C CYS A 335 -17.24 -19.13 -4.39
N ASP A 336 -18.28 -19.83 -4.80
CA ASP A 336 -18.39 -21.29 -4.97
C ASP A 336 -17.88 -21.81 -6.34
N GLN A 337 -17.67 -20.92 -7.30
CA GLN A 337 -17.18 -21.29 -8.64
C GLN A 337 -15.66 -21.42 -8.62
N ARG A 338 -15.12 -22.58 -9.07
CA ARG A 338 -13.67 -22.82 -9.10
C ARG A 338 -12.91 -21.85 -10.00
N LEU A 339 -13.43 -21.60 -11.18
CA LEU A 339 -12.88 -20.67 -12.18
C LEU A 339 -13.90 -19.65 -12.60
N GLU A 340 -13.52 -18.38 -12.67
CA GLU A 340 -14.39 -17.28 -13.10
C GLU A 340 -13.57 -16.33 -13.98
N PRO A 341 -13.98 -16.07 -15.24
CA PRO A 341 -13.32 -15.09 -16.10
C PRO A 341 -13.55 -13.67 -15.56
N VAL A 342 -12.53 -12.83 -15.61
CA VAL A 342 -12.64 -11.43 -15.17
C VAL A 342 -13.24 -10.58 -16.28
N HIS A 343 -14.33 -9.88 -15.99
CA HIS A 343 -14.98 -8.98 -16.95
C HIS A 343 -14.04 -7.83 -17.35
N GLY A 344 -13.96 -7.55 -18.66
CA GLY A 344 -13.12 -6.48 -19.20
C GLY A 344 -11.64 -6.86 -19.35
N ALA A 345 -11.32 -8.15 -19.25
CA ALA A 345 -10.03 -8.75 -19.57
C ALA A 345 -10.27 -10.01 -20.43
N GLU A 346 -9.28 -10.42 -21.23
CA GLU A 346 -9.42 -11.58 -22.12
C GLU A 346 -8.85 -12.86 -21.48
N ASN A 347 -7.69 -12.73 -20.79
CA ASN A 347 -6.93 -13.86 -20.24
C ASN A 347 -6.65 -13.71 -18.74
N VAL A 348 -7.60 -13.13 -18.00
CA VAL A 348 -7.58 -13.04 -16.54
C VAL A 348 -8.67 -13.92 -15.96
N GLN A 349 -8.32 -14.77 -15.02
CA GLN A 349 -9.27 -15.66 -14.35
C GLN A 349 -9.09 -15.60 -12.83
N ILE A 350 -10.20 -15.69 -12.10
CA ILE A 350 -10.20 -15.94 -10.66
C ILE A 350 -10.17 -17.47 -10.48
N LEU A 351 -9.12 -17.98 -9.86
CA LEU A 351 -8.96 -19.38 -9.47
C LEU A 351 -9.24 -19.52 -7.99
N ARG A 352 -10.25 -20.30 -7.61
CA ARG A 352 -10.58 -20.55 -6.21
C ARG A 352 -10.18 -21.94 -5.78
N VAL A 353 -9.43 -21.98 -4.67
CA VAL A 353 -8.93 -23.21 -4.03
C VAL A 353 -9.54 -23.33 -2.64
N PRO A 354 -10.08 -24.50 -2.25
CA PRO A 354 -10.75 -24.64 -0.96
C PRO A 354 -9.78 -24.70 0.20
N PHE A 355 -10.19 -24.20 1.36
CA PHE A 355 -9.62 -24.59 2.63
C PHE A 355 -10.06 -26.01 2.99
N ARG A 356 -9.16 -26.78 3.59
CA ARG A 356 -9.43 -28.17 3.98
C ARG A 356 -9.06 -28.41 5.43
N TYR A 357 -9.90 -29.17 6.08
CA TYR A 357 -9.58 -29.77 7.39
C TYR A 357 -8.45 -30.78 7.24
N GLU A 358 -7.87 -31.24 8.36
CA GLU A 358 -6.84 -32.27 8.39
C GLU A 358 -7.27 -33.58 7.71
N ASP A 359 -8.54 -33.94 7.85
CA ASP A 359 -9.14 -35.13 7.22
C ASP A 359 -9.40 -34.99 5.71
N GLY A 360 -9.09 -33.80 5.13
CA GLY A 360 -9.23 -33.50 3.71
C GLY A 360 -10.61 -32.97 3.29
N ARG A 361 -11.60 -32.94 4.19
CA ARG A 361 -12.90 -32.32 3.90
C ARG A 361 -12.75 -30.83 3.61
N ILE A 362 -13.57 -30.30 2.72
CA ILE A 362 -13.60 -28.89 2.38
C ILE A 362 -14.34 -28.11 3.46
N HIS A 363 -13.76 -26.98 3.89
CA HIS A 363 -14.42 -26.05 4.79
C HIS A 363 -15.52 -25.29 4.03
N PRO A 364 -16.81 -25.39 4.45
CA PRO A 364 -17.92 -24.88 3.65
C PRO A 364 -18.19 -23.37 3.78
N HIS A 365 -17.82 -22.77 4.93
CA HIS A 365 -18.24 -21.40 5.28
C HIS A 365 -17.11 -20.37 5.08
N TRP A 366 -17.46 -19.08 5.09
CA TRP A 366 -16.51 -18.02 5.25
C TRP A 366 -15.82 -18.11 6.64
N ILE A 367 -14.55 -17.72 6.72
CA ILE A 367 -13.76 -17.63 7.95
C ILE A 367 -13.15 -16.25 8.02
N SER A 368 -13.11 -15.64 9.22
CA SER A 368 -12.42 -14.37 9.48
C SER A 368 -10.94 -14.44 9.12
N ARG A 369 -10.40 -13.32 8.62
CA ARG A 369 -8.96 -13.16 8.29
C ARG A 369 -8.03 -13.52 9.46
N PHE A 370 -8.49 -13.38 10.69
CA PHE A 370 -7.72 -13.73 11.90
C PHE A 370 -7.59 -15.24 12.12
N LYS A 371 -8.41 -16.05 11.46
CA LYS A 371 -8.49 -17.52 11.67
C LYS A 371 -8.04 -18.35 10.46
N VAL A 372 -7.50 -17.73 9.43
CA VAL A 372 -7.06 -18.44 8.21
C VAL A 372 -5.75 -19.22 8.36
N TRP A 373 -4.97 -18.89 9.38
CA TRP A 373 -3.57 -19.32 9.55
C TRP A 373 -3.33 -20.84 9.48
N PRO A 374 -4.13 -21.70 10.14
CA PRO A 374 -3.90 -23.16 10.13
C PRO A 374 -4.13 -23.81 8.75
N TYR A 375 -4.82 -23.12 7.85
CA TYR A 375 -5.13 -23.64 6.52
C TYR A 375 -4.08 -23.29 5.47
N LEU A 376 -3.21 -22.30 5.68
CA LEU A 376 -2.41 -21.67 4.64
C LEU A 376 -1.34 -22.58 4.03
N GLU A 377 -0.66 -23.42 4.82
CA GLU A 377 0.35 -24.35 4.26
C GLU A 377 -0.29 -25.40 3.33
N ARG A 378 -1.42 -25.94 3.75
CA ARG A 378 -2.17 -26.89 2.90
C ARG A 378 -2.74 -26.22 1.67
N TYR A 379 -3.29 -25.03 1.86
CA TYR A 379 -3.79 -24.19 0.76
C TYR A 379 -2.69 -23.91 -0.27
N ALA A 380 -1.48 -23.52 0.15
CA ALA A 380 -0.35 -23.29 -0.75
C ALA A 380 0.02 -24.53 -1.57
N GLN A 381 -0.03 -25.74 -0.97
CA GLN A 381 0.23 -27.00 -1.67
C GLN A 381 -0.86 -27.33 -2.71
N ASP A 382 -2.12 -27.09 -2.36
CA ASP A 382 -3.24 -27.31 -3.27
C ASP A 382 -3.20 -26.28 -4.40
N LEU A 383 -2.93 -25.00 -4.07
CA LEU A 383 -2.81 -23.90 -5.04
C LEU A 383 -1.69 -24.11 -6.04
N GLU A 384 -0.51 -24.59 -5.62
CA GLU A 384 0.58 -24.91 -6.53
C GLU A 384 0.14 -25.87 -7.64
N ARG A 385 -0.54 -26.95 -7.28
CA ARG A 385 -1.02 -27.95 -8.25
C ARG A 385 -2.03 -27.36 -9.23
N GLU A 386 -2.97 -26.57 -8.72
CA GLU A 386 -4.00 -25.94 -9.53
C GLU A 386 -3.40 -24.88 -10.49
N VAL A 387 -2.46 -24.05 -10.01
CA VAL A 387 -1.79 -23.04 -10.83
C VAL A 387 -0.97 -23.67 -11.94
N LEU A 388 -0.17 -24.69 -11.64
CA LEU A 388 0.62 -25.38 -12.65
C LEU A 388 -0.26 -26.09 -13.68
N ALA A 389 -1.41 -26.62 -13.29
CA ALA A 389 -2.37 -27.24 -14.18
C ALA A 389 -3.04 -26.21 -15.11
N GLU A 390 -3.46 -25.06 -14.57
CA GLU A 390 -4.16 -24.01 -15.36
C GLU A 390 -3.21 -23.21 -16.26
N LEU A 391 -2.00 -22.88 -15.80
CA LEU A 391 -1.02 -22.16 -16.61
C LEU A 391 -0.24 -23.07 -17.58
N GLY A 392 -0.16 -24.37 -17.30
CA GLY A 392 0.69 -25.32 -18.02
C GLY A 392 2.19 -25.11 -17.78
N SER A 393 2.56 -24.12 -16.97
CA SER A 393 3.93 -23.74 -16.61
C SER A 393 3.93 -23.09 -15.21
N ARG A 394 5.13 -22.85 -14.66
CA ARG A 394 5.25 -21.97 -13.49
C ARG A 394 4.93 -20.52 -13.90
N PRO A 395 4.38 -19.70 -12.99
CA PRO A 395 4.27 -18.25 -13.23
C PRO A 395 5.66 -17.61 -13.33
N ASP A 396 5.74 -16.46 -13.97
CA ASP A 396 6.98 -15.66 -14.08
C ASP A 396 7.07 -14.63 -12.93
N LEU A 397 5.93 -14.27 -12.34
CA LEU A 397 5.79 -13.34 -11.23
C LEU A 397 4.66 -13.79 -10.31
N ILE A 398 4.90 -13.74 -8.99
CA ILE A 398 3.87 -13.96 -7.95
C ILE A 398 3.67 -12.66 -7.20
N ILE A 399 2.44 -12.15 -7.14
CA ILE A 399 2.05 -10.95 -6.39
C ILE A 399 1.21 -11.39 -5.19
N GLY A 400 1.73 -11.25 -3.99
CA GLY A 400 0.99 -11.49 -2.75
C GLY A 400 0.27 -10.23 -2.30
N ASN A 401 -0.90 -10.41 -1.69
CA ASN A 401 -1.70 -9.32 -1.14
C ASN A 401 -2.08 -9.62 0.31
N TYR A 402 -1.91 -8.67 1.21
CA TYR A 402 -2.08 -8.82 2.66
C TYR A 402 -1.16 -9.87 3.30
N SER A 403 -1.19 -9.96 4.62
CA SER A 403 -0.34 -10.85 5.41
C SER A 403 -0.44 -12.32 4.99
N ASP A 404 -1.66 -12.83 4.85
CA ASP A 404 -1.95 -14.21 4.47
C ASP A 404 -1.59 -14.52 3.01
N GLY A 405 -1.96 -13.65 2.08
CA GLY A 405 -1.60 -13.80 0.66
C GLY A 405 -0.11 -13.61 0.42
N ASN A 406 0.55 -12.70 1.12
CA ASN A 406 2.01 -12.50 1.06
C ASN A 406 2.77 -13.74 1.59
N LEU A 407 2.31 -14.34 2.68
CA LEU A 407 2.92 -15.57 3.20
C LEU A 407 2.76 -16.73 2.22
N VAL A 408 1.57 -16.93 1.63
CA VAL A 408 1.36 -17.98 0.62
C VAL A 408 2.18 -17.73 -0.63
N ALA A 409 2.32 -16.46 -1.05
CA ALA A 409 3.22 -16.07 -2.15
C ALA A 409 4.68 -16.45 -1.84
N THR A 410 5.13 -16.28 -0.59
CA THR A 410 6.45 -16.71 -0.14
C THR A 410 6.62 -18.24 -0.26
N LEU A 411 5.65 -19.01 0.23
CA LEU A 411 5.69 -20.47 0.14
C LEU A 411 5.79 -20.98 -1.30
N LEU A 412 5.08 -20.34 -2.22
CA LEU A 412 5.10 -20.68 -3.64
C LEU A 412 6.37 -20.20 -4.33
N SER A 413 6.84 -18.99 -4.04
CA SER A 413 8.07 -18.40 -4.58
C SER A 413 9.30 -19.25 -4.24
N GLU A 414 9.44 -19.65 -2.96
CA GLU A 414 10.51 -20.53 -2.51
C GLU A 414 10.50 -21.87 -3.29
N LYS A 415 9.33 -22.47 -3.48
CA LYS A 415 9.18 -23.77 -4.10
C LYS A 415 9.36 -23.75 -5.61
N LEU A 416 8.87 -22.71 -6.28
CA LEU A 416 8.86 -22.59 -7.74
C LEU A 416 10.07 -21.82 -8.28
N GLY A 417 10.84 -21.15 -7.42
CA GLY A 417 11.96 -20.30 -7.85
C GLY A 417 11.52 -19.08 -8.66
N VAL A 418 10.43 -18.40 -8.23
CA VAL A 418 9.79 -17.32 -8.97
C VAL A 418 9.92 -16.01 -8.20
N THR A 419 10.11 -14.91 -8.92
CA THR A 419 10.14 -13.55 -8.35
C THR A 419 8.85 -13.23 -7.60
N GLN A 420 8.99 -12.76 -6.37
CA GLN A 420 7.88 -12.41 -5.48
C GLN A 420 7.75 -10.90 -5.29
N CYS A 421 6.54 -10.40 -5.49
CA CYS A 421 6.14 -9.04 -5.17
C CYS A 421 5.10 -9.06 -4.04
N ASN A 422 5.31 -8.27 -2.99
CA ASN A 422 4.37 -8.12 -1.88
C ASN A 422 3.67 -6.78 -1.91
N ILE A 423 2.37 -6.78 -1.64
CA ILE A 423 1.54 -5.60 -1.42
C ILE A 423 0.79 -5.80 -0.10
N ALA A 424 1.02 -4.94 0.89
CA ALA A 424 0.38 -5.10 2.19
C ALA A 424 -1.05 -4.57 2.21
N HIS A 425 -1.38 -3.55 1.43
CA HIS A 425 -2.59 -2.73 1.49
C HIS A 425 -2.78 -2.03 2.84
N ALA A 426 -2.67 -2.76 3.93
CA ALA A 426 -2.63 -2.27 5.29
C ALA A 426 -2.01 -3.33 6.18
N LEU A 427 -1.06 -2.94 7.01
CA LEU A 427 -0.47 -3.80 8.04
C LEU A 427 -1.27 -3.66 9.33
N GLU A 428 -1.60 -4.78 9.96
CA GLU A 428 -2.50 -4.80 11.11
C GLU A 428 -1.87 -4.11 12.33
N LYS A 429 -0.56 -4.28 12.53
CA LYS A 429 0.16 -3.68 13.66
C LYS A 429 -0.04 -2.16 13.75
N SER A 430 -0.04 -1.46 12.63
CA SER A 430 -0.24 0.00 12.60
C SER A 430 -1.67 0.46 12.91
N LYS A 431 -2.65 -0.42 12.78
CA LYS A 431 -4.05 -0.11 13.12
C LYS A 431 -4.32 -0.16 14.62
N TYR A 432 -3.55 -0.93 15.35
CA TYR A 432 -3.68 -1.09 16.81
C TYR A 432 -2.47 -0.40 17.45
N LEU A 433 -2.61 0.86 17.78
CA LEU A 433 -1.63 1.60 18.56
C LEU A 433 -1.28 0.78 19.80
N TYR A 434 0.02 0.65 20.11
CA TYR A 434 0.54 -0.18 21.22
C TYR A 434 0.42 -1.70 21.02
N SER A 435 0.14 -2.18 19.82
CA SER A 435 -0.05 -3.62 19.57
C SER A 435 1.13 -4.49 20.00
N ASP A 436 2.34 -3.92 20.04
CA ASP A 436 3.54 -4.60 20.56
C ASP A 436 3.62 -4.66 22.10
N LEU A 437 2.74 -3.97 22.82
CA LEU A 437 2.60 -4.08 24.29
C LEU A 437 1.32 -4.81 24.71
N HIS A 438 0.21 -4.48 24.07
CA HIS A 438 -1.12 -4.93 24.45
C HIS A 438 -1.65 -6.06 23.56
N TRP A 439 -0.81 -6.60 22.67
CA TRP A 439 -1.21 -7.70 21.79
C TRP A 439 -1.78 -8.92 22.53
N PRO A 440 -1.33 -9.31 23.75
CA PRO A 440 -1.91 -10.45 24.47
C PRO A 440 -3.40 -10.29 24.78
N ASP A 441 -3.86 -9.05 24.97
CA ASP A 441 -5.28 -8.74 25.26
C ASP A 441 -6.18 -9.07 24.06
N HIS A 442 -5.62 -9.06 22.86
CA HIS A 442 -6.30 -9.33 21.60
C HIS A 442 -5.95 -10.70 21.00
N GLU A 443 -4.98 -11.43 21.56
CA GLU A 443 -4.41 -12.65 20.96
C GLU A 443 -5.46 -13.73 20.75
N GLN A 444 -6.39 -13.88 21.69
CA GLN A 444 -7.43 -14.90 21.61
C GLN A 444 -8.34 -14.73 20.38
N ASP A 445 -8.64 -13.48 19.99
CA ASP A 445 -9.55 -13.16 18.90
C ASP A 445 -8.85 -12.83 17.59
N HIS A 446 -7.64 -12.25 17.66
CA HIS A 446 -6.93 -11.70 16.50
C HIS A 446 -5.68 -12.47 16.08
N HIS A 447 -5.12 -13.31 16.97
CA HIS A 447 -3.92 -14.12 16.70
C HIS A 447 -2.73 -13.29 16.16
N PHE A 448 -2.46 -12.13 16.79
CA PHE A 448 -1.42 -11.19 16.38
C PHE A 448 -0.01 -11.79 16.37
N ALA A 449 0.27 -12.72 17.32
CA ALA A 449 1.55 -13.41 17.34
C ALA A 449 1.80 -14.16 16.00
N CYS A 450 0.79 -14.84 15.49
CA CYS A 450 0.86 -15.54 14.21
C CYS A 450 0.97 -14.56 13.03
N GLN A 451 0.15 -13.52 13.01
CA GLN A 451 0.08 -12.55 11.92
C GLN A 451 1.37 -11.73 11.79
N PHE A 452 1.87 -11.13 12.87
CA PHE A 452 3.10 -10.34 12.83
C PHE A 452 4.33 -11.17 12.47
N THR A 453 4.34 -12.45 12.89
CA THR A 453 5.38 -13.40 12.47
C THR A 453 5.29 -13.70 10.96
N ALA A 454 4.08 -13.85 10.42
CA ALA A 454 3.85 -14.03 8.98
C ALA A 454 4.29 -12.80 8.17
N ASP A 455 3.94 -11.59 8.64
CA ASP A 455 4.36 -10.34 8.02
C ASP A 455 5.89 -10.23 7.98
N LEU A 456 6.56 -10.49 9.08
CA LEU A 456 8.01 -10.45 9.19
C LEU A 456 8.70 -11.42 8.22
N ILE A 457 8.17 -12.64 8.09
CA ILE A 457 8.67 -13.63 7.13
C ILE A 457 8.48 -13.12 5.70
N ALA A 458 7.26 -12.71 5.35
CA ALA A 458 6.92 -12.32 3.99
C ALA A 458 7.66 -11.06 3.53
N MET A 459 7.80 -10.03 4.39
CA MET A 459 8.53 -8.81 4.09
C MET A 459 10.01 -9.08 3.78
N ASN A 460 10.64 -9.99 4.54
CA ASN A 460 12.06 -10.30 4.35
C ASN A 460 12.29 -11.26 3.18
N ALA A 461 11.35 -12.16 2.89
CA ALA A 461 11.42 -13.08 1.74
C ALA A 461 11.17 -12.39 0.40
N ALA A 462 10.34 -11.35 0.35
CA ALA A 462 9.96 -10.70 -0.89
C ALA A 462 11.17 -10.10 -1.63
N ASP A 463 11.23 -10.31 -2.95
CA ASP A 463 12.15 -9.63 -3.85
C ASP A 463 11.75 -8.15 -4.02
N ILE A 464 10.45 -7.89 -4.06
CA ILE A 464 9.86 -6.57 -4.30
C ILE A 464 8.77 -6.33 -3.26
N ILE A 465 8.74 -5.12 -2.69
CA ILE A 465 7.60 -4.61 -1.93
C ILE A 465 7.07 -3.38 -2.67
N VAL A 466 5.82 -3.45 -3.09
CA VAL A 466 5.11 -2.34 -3.71
C VAL A 466 4.23 -1.66 -2.69
N THR A 467 4.37 -0.36 -2.58
CA THR A 467 3.55 0.51 -1.75
C THR A 467 2.87 1.57 -2.60
N SER A 468 1.79 2.12 -2.11
CA SER A 468 1.05 3.17 -2.82
C SER A 468 1.65 4.56 -2.59
N THR A 469 2.28 4.77 -1.43
CA THR A 469 2.81 6.06 -0.98
C THR A 469 4.09 5.89 -0.14
N TYR A 470 4.83 6.98 0.01
CA TYR A 470 5.96 7.08 0.94
C TYR A 470 5.48 6.92 2.40
N GLN A 471 4.31 7.50 2.72
CA GLN A 471 3.68 7.41 4.04
C GLN A 471 3.46 5.97 4.51
N GLU A 472 3.14 5.08 3.59
CA GLU A 472 2.97 3.64 3.88
C GLU A 472 4.30 3.01 4.33
N ILE A 473 5.43 3.43 3.77
CA ILE A 473 6.76 2.89 4.09
C ILE A 473 7.28 3.47 5.41
N ALA A 474 7.47 4.79 5.44
CA ALA A 474 8.23 5.49 6.49
C ALA A 474 7.47 6.66 7.12
N GLY A 475 6.19 6.84 6.83
CA GLY A 475 5.37 7.90 7.42
C GLY A 475 5.85 9.32 7.04
N ASN A 476 5.93 10.18 8.03
CA ASN A 476 6.44 11.54 7.89
C ASN A 476 7.37 11.87 9.08
N ASP A 477 7.81 13.13 9.21
CA ASP A 477 8.68 13.55 10.30
C ASP A 477 8.10 13.30 11.70
N ARG A 478 6.78 13.20 11.82
CA ARG A 478 6.08 13.06 13.11
C ARG A 478 5.44 11.68 13.31
N GLU A 479 5.05 11.01 12.24
CA GLU A 479 4.28 9.76 12.30
C GLU A 479 5.06 8.62 11.66
N ILE A 480 5.06 7.46 12.31
CA ILE A 480 5.73 6.25 11.84
C ILE A 480 4.95 5.63 10.69
N GLY A 481 5.66 5.19 9.63
CA GLY A 481 5.07 4.42 8.54
C GLY A 481 4.68 3.01 8.95
N GLN A 482 3.80 2.39 8.17
CA GLN A 482 3.31 1.05 8.48
C GLN A 482 4.44 0.02 8.49
N TYR A 483 5.32 0.07 7.48
CA TYR A 483 6.47 -0.84 7.41
C TYR A 483 7.53 -0.49 8.45
N GLU A 484 7.83 0.78 8.64
CA GLU A 484 8.80 1.22 9.65
C GLU A 484 8.43 0.72 11.05
N GLY A 485 7.15 0.65 11.37
CA GLY A 485 6.64 0.07 12.63
C GLY A 485 7.03 -1.39 12.86
N HIS A 486 7.55 -2.10 11.86
CA HIS A 486 8.08 -3.46 11.97
C HIS A 486 9.63 -3.51 12.03
N GLN A 487 10.29 -2.35 12.16
CA GLN A 487 11.75 -2.31 12.28
C GLN A 487 12.21 -2.90 13.62
N ASP A 488 11.77 -2.31 14.73
CA ASP A 488 12.12 -2.76 16.06
C ASP A 488 10.85 -2.86 16.92
N TYR A 489 10.54 -4.05 17.39
CA TYR A 489 9.37 -4.28 18.22
C TYR A 489 9.49 -5.55 19.07
N THR A 490 8.64 -5.69 20.06
CA THR A 490 8.64 -6.87 20.93
C THR A 490 7.27 -7.56 20.91
N LEU A 491 7.31 -8.89 20.95
CA LEU A 491 6.18 -9.75 21.30
C LEU A 491 6.50 -10.41 22.64
N PRO A 492 6.15 -9.76 23.77
CA PRO A 492 6.53 -10.22 25.09
C PRO A 492 6.14 -11.68 25.35
N GLY A 493 7.08 -12.48 25.84
CA GLY A 493 6.89 -13.91 26.04
C GLY A 493 7.11 -14.79 24.79
N LEU A 494 7.33 -14.18 23.61
CA LEU A 494 7.66 -14.89 22.37
C LEU A 494 9.07 -14.57 21.88
N TYR A 495 9.29 -13.32 21.44
CA TYR A 495 10.60 -12.87 20.92
C TYR A 495 10.65 -11.34 20.77
N ARG A 496 11.86 -10.81 20.65
CA ARG A 496 12.17 -9.43 20.26
C ARG A 496 12.61 -9.39 18.83
N VAL A 497 12.25 -8.36 18.11
CA VAL A 497 12.68 -8.11 16.74
C VAL A 497 13.55 -6.86 16.73
N GLU A 498 14.81 -7.05 16.30
CA GLU A 498 15.71 -5.97 15.97
C GLU A 498 15.94 -5.96 14.47
N ASN A 499 15.91 -4.75 13.86
CA ASN A 499 16.08 -4.61 12.42
C ASN A 499 15.16 -5.56 11.62
N GLY A 500 13.91 -5.70 12.01
CA GLY A 500 12.95 -6.61 11.37
C GLY A 500 12.68 -6.28 9.91
N ILE A 501 12.61 -5.00 9.58
CA ILE A 501 12.61 -4.47 8.21
C ILE A 501 13.48 -3.21 8.16
N ASP A 502 14.07 -2.93 7.00
CA ASP A 502 14.83 -1.70 6.76
C ASP A 502 14.10 -0.93 5.66
N VAL A 503 13.53 0.22 5.98
CA VAL A 503 12.78 1.05 5.02
C VAL A 503 13.67 1.65 3.91
N PHE A 504 14.99 1.64 4.09
CA PHE A 504 15.97 2.00 3.05
C PHE A 504 16.30 0.84 2.11
N ASP A 505 15.75 -0.37 2.34
CA ASP A 505 16.00 -1.52 1.47
C ASP A 505 15.48 -1.25 0.07
N SER A 506 16.29 -1.61 -0.92
CA SER A 506 15.97 -1.44 -2.34
C SER A 506 14.73 -2.23 -2.82
N LYS A 507 14.22 -3.15 -2.02
CA LYS A 507 12.96 -3.86 -2.34
C LYS A 507 11.73 -2.95 -2.33
N PHE A 508 11.77 -1.82 -1.62
CA PHE A 508 10.64 -0.88 -1.56
C PHE A 508 10.54 -0.03 -2.82
N ASN A 509 9.36 -0.06 -3.45
CA ASN A 509 9.06 0.74 -4.63
C ASN A 509 7.66 1.32 -4.55
N ILE A 510 7.55 2.64 -4.71
CA ILE A 510 6.26 3.32 -4.77
C ILE A 510 5.67 3.16 -6.16
N VAL A 511 4.50 2.53 -6.23
CA VAL A 511 3.71 2.35 -7.44
C VAL A 511 2.25 2.60 -7.10
N SER A 512 1.83 3.85 -7.28
CA SER A 512 0.50 4.29 -6.87
C SER A 512 -0.58 3.79 -7.83
N PRO A 513 -1.70 3.24 -7.33
CA PRO A 513 -2.82 2.83 -8.16
C PRO A 513 -3.54 4.02 -8.78
N GLY A 514 -4.42 3.76 -9.75
CA GLY A 514 -5.26 4.74 -10.42
C GLY A 514 -6.74 4.53 -10.18
N ALA A 515 -7.56 5.41 -10.73
CA ALA A 515 -8.99 5.19 -10.91
C ALA A 515 -9.27 4.54 -12.28
N ASP A 516 -10.33 3.74 -12.37
CA ASP A 516 -10.73 3.11 -13.63
C ASP A 516 -11.33 4.16 -14.58
N PRO A 517 -10.67 4.47 -15.72
CA PRO A 517 -11.09 5.54 -16.62
C PRO A 517 -12.40 5.25 -17.36
N ARG A 518 -12.92 4.02 -17.29
CA ARG A 518 -14.24 3.69 -17.84
C ARG A 518 -15.39 4.26 -16.99
N PHE A 519 -15.15 4.47 -15.70
CA PHE A 519 -16.15 4.96 -14.75
C PHE A 519 -15.84 6.37 -14.27
N TYR A 520 -14.55 6.68 -14.03
CA TYR A 520 -14.09 7.95 -13.45
C TYR A 520 -13.33 8.75 -14.49
N PHE A 521 -14.00 9.71 -15.09
CA PHE A 521 -13.48 10.60 -16.11
C PHE A 521 -14.09 12.00 -15.97
N SER A 522 -13.44 13.00 -16.52
CA SER A 522 -13.81 14.41 -16.37
C SER A 522 -15.27 14.67 -16.73
N TYR A 523 -15.97 15.45 -15.87
CA TYR A 523 -17.33 15.90 -16.09
C TYR A 523 -17.53 16.65 -17.42
N ALA A 524 -16.46 17.26 -17.95
CA ALA A 524 -16.47 17.97 -19.24
C ALA A 524 -16.63 17.03 -20.46
N ARG A 525 -16.40 15.70 -20.31
CA ARG A 525 -16.54 14.71 -21.39
C ARG A 525 -17.99 14.25 -21.51
N THR A 526 -18.90 15.19 -21.82
CA THR A 526 -20.35 15.01 -21.80
C THR A 526 -20.85 13.90 -22.73
N GLU A 527 -20.17 13.65 -23.85
CA GLU A 527 -20.54 12.63 -24.83
C GLU A 527 -20.33 11.18 -24.31
N GLU A 528 -19.52 10.98 -23.28
CA GLU A 528 -19.23 9.67 -22.71
C GLU A 528 -20.09 9.34 -21.50
N ARG A 529 -20.87 10.30 -21.03
CA ARG A 529 -21.70 10.15 -19.82
C ARG A 529 -22.92 9.26 -20.06
N PRO A 530 -23.25 8.38 -19.09
CA PRO A 530 -24.42 7.51 -19.18
C PRO A 530 -25.72 8.27 -18.89
N SER A 531 -26.31 8.91 -19.91
CA SER A 531 -27.54 9.70 -19.78
C SER A 531 -28.74 8.90 -19.19
N SER A 532 -28.71 7.59 -19.28
CA SER A 532 -29.72 6.72 -18.67
C SER A 532 -29.74 6.77 -17.14
N LEU A 533 -28.67 7.21 -16.49
CA LEU A 533 -28.58 7.34 -15.04
C LEU A 533 -29.09 8.67 -14.48
N GLU A 534 -29.34 9.66 -15.32
CA GLU A 534 -29.80 10.98 -14.88
C GLU A 534 -31.04 10.92 -13.96
N PRO A 535 -32.12 10.15 -14.27
CA PRO A 535 -33.25 10.04 -13.36
C PRO A 535 -32.95 9.36 -12.03
N GLU A 536 -32.02 8.40 -12.03
CA GLU A 536 -31.57 7.70 -10.83
C GLU A 536 -30.79 8.63 -9.91
N ILE A 537 -29.81 9.36 -10.45
CA ILE A 537 -29.01 10.34 -9.71
C ILE A 537 -29.88 11.48 -9.18
N GLU A 538 -30.81 11.99 -9.99
CA GLU A 538 -31.77 13.02 -9.55
C GLU A 538 -32.63 12.52 -8.39
N SER A 539 -33.13 11.28 -8.47
CA SER A 539 -33.88 10.66 -7.38
C SER A 539 -33.05 10.44 -6.13
N LEU A 540 -31.78 10.02 -6.30
CA LEU A 540 -30.86 9.79 -5.20
C LEU A 540 -30.57 11.09 -4.44
N LEU A 541 -30.28 12.18 -5.14
CA LEU A 541 -29.94 13.47 -4.55
C LEU A 541 -31.16 14.22 -4.02
N PHE A 542 -32.24 14.29 -4.81
CA PHE A 542 -33.35 15.23 -4.59
C PHE A 542 -34.72 14.57 -4.44
N GLY A 543 -34.79 13.23 -4.48
CA GLY A 543 -36.08 12.51 -4.30
C GLY A 543 -36.68 12.78 -2.92
N ARG A 544 -37.97 13.13 -2.87
CA ARG A 544 -38.70 13.47 -1.65
C ARG A 544 -39.37 12.28 -0.97
N GLU A 545 -39.49 11.15 -1.68
CA GLU A 545 -40.12 9.98 -1.11
C GLU A 545 -39.26 9.36 -0.02
N PRO A 546 -39.84 9.10 1.19
CA PRO A 546 -39.11 8.40 2.24
C PRO A 546 -38.83 6.96 1.79
N GLY A 547 -37.57 6.61 1.64
CA GLY A 547 -37.10 5.24 1.40
C GLY A 547 -36.50 4.68 2.66
N ALA A 548 -36.50 3.35 2.83
CA ALA A 548 -35.86 2.68 3.97
C ALA A 548 -34.35 2.98 4.08
N ASP A 549 -33.74 3.38 2.96
CA ASP A 549 -32.29 3.62 2.84
C ASP A 549 -31.93 5.10 2.67
N ARG A 550 -32.81 6.04 3.00
CA ARG A 550 -32.56 7.48 2.79
C ARG A 550 -33.10 8.30 3.94
N ARG A 551 -32.31 9.29 4.38
CA ARG A 551 -32.74 10.30 5.35
C ARG A 551 -32.40 11.70 4.85
N GLY A 552 -33.27 12.67 5.16
CA GLY A 552 -33.13 14.08 4.79
C GLY A 552 -33.56 14.39 3.33
N VAL A 553 -33.84 15.67 3.07
CA VAL A 553 -34.20 16.21 1.76
C VAL A 553 -33.42 17.49 1.57
N LEU A 554 -32.94 17.77 0.37
CA LEU A 554 -32.31 19.04 0.05
C LEU A 554 -33.37 20.02 -0.46
N GLU A 555 -33.66 21.07 0.34
CA GLU A 555 -34.67 22.07 0.01
C GLU A 555 -34.19 23.08 -1.02
N ASP A 556 -32.96 23.59 -0.84
CA ASP A 556 -32.32 24.53 -1.76
C ASP A 556 -31.40 23.82 -2.75
N ARG A 557 -31.94 23.54 -3.93
CA ARG A 557 -31.23 22.84 -5.01
C ARG A 557 -30.15 23.69 -5.72
N GLN A 558 -30.11 25.00 -5.45
CA GLN A 558 -29.14 25.89 -6.09
C GLN A 558 -27.80 25.93 -5.37
N LYS A 559 -27.75 25.46 -4.13
CA LYS A 559 -26.51 25.37 -3.39
C LYS A 559 -25.60 24.27 -3.96
N PRO A 560 -24.28 24.53 -4.09
CA PRO A 560 -23.33 23.49 -4.42
C PRO A 560 -23.37 22.36 -3.38
N LEU A 561 -22.98 21.15 -3.81
CA LEU A 561 -23.00 19.97 -2.96
C LEU A 561 -21.61 19.70 -2.37
N LEU A 562 -21.57 19.47 -1.07
CA LEU A 562 -20.45 18.80 -0.41
C LEU A 562 -20.76 17.29 -0.44
N LEU A 563 -20.02 16.51 -1.21
CA LEU A 563 -20.23 15.07 -1.32
C LEU A 563 -19.17 14.32 -0.50
N SER A 564 -19.60 13.35 0.28
CA SER A 564 -18.73 12.36 0.91
C SER A 564 -19.27 10.96 0.66
N MET A 565 -18.39 10.00 0.35
CA MET A 565 -18.76 8.63 0.07
C MET A 565 -17.75 7.66 0.67
N ALA A 566 -18.18 6.85 1.65
CA ALA A 566 -17.34 5.86 2.32
C ALA A 566 -18.20 4.83 3.07
N ARG A 567 -17.56 3.80 3.65
CA ARG A 567 -18.22 2.95 4.66
C ARG A 567 -18.55 3.76 5.90
N MET A 568 -19.60 3.34 6.63
CA MET A 568 -20.02 3.97 7.87
C MET A 568 -19.26 3.33 9.06
N ASP A 569 -17.96 3.58 9.12
CA ASP A 569 -17.11 3.22 10.26
C ASP A 569 -16.46 4.47 10.87
N ARG A 570 -15.98 4.34 12.10
CA ARG A 570 -15.41 5.46 12.86
C ARG A 570 -14.20 6.09 12.16
N ILE A 571 -13.38 5.26 11.50
CA ILE A 571 -12.18 5.74 10.80
C ILE A 571 -12.54 6.63 9.60
N LYS A 572 -13.61 6.30 8.87
CA LYS A 572 -14.08 7.11 7.74
C LYS A 572 -14.80 8.39 8.17
N ASN A 573 -15.23 8.47 9.42
CA ASN A 573 -15.66 9.70 10.11
C ASN A 573 -16.78 10.48 9.40
N LEU A 574 -17.73 9.78 8.76
CA LEU A 574 -18.86 10.44 8.08
C LEU A 574 -19.77 11.18 9.07
N SER A 575 -19.97 10.63 10.27
CA SER A 575 -20.71 11.29 11.34
C SER A 575 -20.00 12.55 11.83
N GLY A 576 -18.66 12.55 11.92
CA GLY A 576 -17.88 13.75 12.25
C GLY A 576 -18.01 14.86 11.21
N LEU A 577 -18.10 14.52 9.91
CA LEU A 577 -18.39 15.49 8.86
C LEU A 577 -19.78 16.11 9.03
N ALA A 578 -20.79 15.29 9.34
CA ALA A 578 -22.14 15.79 9.60
C ALA A 578 -22.17 16.72 10.83
N GLU A 579 -21.40 16.41 11.88
CA GLU A 579 -21.27 17.24 13.08
C GLU A 579 -20.58 18.57 12.77
N LEU A 580 -19.45 18.55 12.03
CA LEU A 580 -18.75 19.73 11.55
C LEU A 580 -19.68 20.66 10.75
N TYR A 581 -20.41 20.07 9.79
CA TYR A 581 -21.39 20.79 8.98
C TYR A 581 -22.51 21.38 9.83
N GLY A 582 -23.05 20.59 10.80
CA GLY A 582 -24.10 21.01 11.71
C GLY A 582 -23.72 22.21 12.58
N ARG A 583 -22.47 22.25 13.06
CA ARG A 583 -21.93 23.35 13.87
C ARG A 583 -21.74 24.64 13.10
N SER A 584 -21.37 24.59 11.82
CA SER A 584 -21.06 25.78 11.03
C SER A 584 -22.28 26.34 10.31
N SER A 585 -22.88 27.41 10.87
CA SER A 585 -23.97 28.12 10.21
C SER A 585 -23.53 28.78 8.90
N ARG A 586 -22.27 29.22 8.79
CA ARG A 586 -21.67 29.78 7.58
C ARG A 586 -21.67 28.74 6.45
N LEU A 587 -21.13 27.54 6.71
CA LEU A 587 -21.06 26.48 5.71
C LEU A 587 -22.46 26.00 5.27
N ARG A 588 -23.38 25.82 6.22
CA ARG A 588 -24.80 25.50 5.94
C ARG A 588 -25.49 26.57 5.07
N GLY A 589 -25.07 27.83 5.19
CA GLY A 589 -25.54 28.90 4.34
C GLY A 589 -25.07 28.80 2.88
N LEU A 590 -23.90 28.21 2.65
CA LEU A 590 -23.21 28.18 1.36
C LEU A 590 -23.46 26.91 0.54
N ALA A 591 -23.58 25.75 1.18
CA ALA A 591 -23.67 24.46 0.50
C ALA A 591 -24.65 23.50 1.18
N ASN A 592 -25.07 22.46 0.47
CA ASN A 592 -25.76 21.29 1.03
C ASN A 592 -24.78 20.14 1.21
N LEU A 593 -25.04 19.26 2.17
CA LEU A 593 -24.22 18.06 2.42
C LEU A 593 -24.92 16.79 1.92
N VAL A 594 -24.19 15.97 1.17
CA VAL A 594 -24.62 14.65 0.71
C VAL A 594 -23.64 13.60 1.25
N ILE A 595 -24.13 12.63 1.99
CA ILE A 595 -23.38 11.51 2.54
C ILE A 595 -23.91 10.21 1.94
N ILE A 596 -23.02 9.43 1.34
CA ILE A 596 -23.31 8.11 0.80
C ILE A 596 -22.53 7.06 1.59
N GLY A 597 -23.21 6.15 2.25
CA GLY A 597 -22.57 5.04 2.96
C GLY A 597 -23.38 4.47 4.10
N GLY A 598 -23.04 3.24 4.46
CA GLY A 598 -23.66 2.46 5.52
C GLY A 598 -25.10 2.08 5.25
N HIS A 599 -25.86 1.99 6.32
CA HIS A 599 -27.31 1.82 6.32
C HIS A 599 -27.95 2.97 7.08
N VAL A 600 -29.17 3.38 6.67
CA VAL A 600 -29.94 4.36 7.46
C VAL A 600 -30.65 3.67 8.62
N ASP A 601 -31.14 2.46 8.41
CA ASP A 601 -31.74 1.66 9.50
C ASP A 601 -30.69 0.83 10.25
N VAL A 602 -30.52 1.08 11.53
CA VAL A 602 -29.61 0.34 12.43
C VAL A 602 -29.84 -1.18 12.39
N GLY A 603 -31.08 -1.60 12.17
CA GLY A 603 -31.47 -3.02 12.09
C GLY A 603 -30.88 -3.77 10.89
N ASN A 604 -30.47 -3.06 9.86
CA ASN A 604 -29.88 -3.63 8.65
C ASN A 604 -28.38 -3.93 8.78
N SER A 605 -27.71 -3.33 9.74
CA SER A 605 -26.28 -3.61 10.00
C SER A 605 -26.09 -4.76 10.98
N ARG A 606 -25.12 -5.65 10.66
CA ARG A 606 -24.64 -6.71 11.55
C ARG A 606 -23.37 -6.32 12.31
N ASP A 607 -22.72 -5.23 11.91
CA ASP A 607 -21.50 -4.70 12.55
C ASP A 607 -21.82 -3.80 13.73
N ALA A 608 -21.10 -3.95 14.83
CA ALA A 608 -21.38 -3.19 16.06
C ALA A 608 -20.91 -1.73 15.95
N GLU A 609 -19.76 -1.50 15.32
CA GLU A 609 -19.19 -0.18 15.08
C GLU A 609 -20.06 0.62 14.10
N GLU A 610 -20.46 -0.01 12.97
CA GLU A 610 -21.38 0.61 12.03
C GLU A 610 -22.70 1.00 12.68
N ARG A 611 -23.29 0.11 13.52
CA ARG A 611 -24.53 0.43 14.26
C ARG A 611 -24.38 1.63 15.21
N GLU A 612 -23.21 1.80 15.81
CA GLU A 612 -22.90 2.96 16.65
C GLU A 612 -22.86 4.24 15.82
N GLU A 613 -22.12 4.22 14.71
CA GLU A 613 -22.01 5.38 13.81
C GLU A 613 -23.35 5.76 13.16
N ILE A 614 -24.20 4.79 12.84
CA ILE A 614 -25.57 5.04 12.37
C ILE A 614 -26.39 5.79 13.43
N ARG A 615 -26.36 5.36 14.71
CA ARG A 615 -27.08 6.04 15.79
C ARG A 615 -26.56 7.47 15.96
N ARG A 616 -25.23 7.63 15.99
CA ARG A 616 -24.58 8.93 16.08
C ARG A 616 -25.00 9.87 14.95
N MET A 617 -25.07 9.37 13.71
CA MET A 617 -25.53 10.16 12.57
C MET A 617 -26.96 10.65 12.75
N HIS A 618 -27.86 9.79 13.23
CA HIS A 618 -29.25 10.18 13.54
C HIS A 618 -29.29 11.27 14.62
N GLU A 619 -28.58 11.11 15.72
CA GLU A 619 -28.50 12.07 16.82
C GLU A 619 -27.99 13.44 16.36
N ILE A 620 -26.94 13.47 15.52
CA ILE A 620 -26.37 14.70 14.94
C ILE A 620 -27.39 15.39 14.04
N MET A 621 -28.06 14.65 13.14
CA MET A 621 -29.07 15.22 12.25
C MET A 621 -30.26 15.81 13.00
N ASP A 622 -30.69 15.15 14.08
CA ASP A 622 -31.77 15.65 14.95
C ASP A 622 -31.32 16.87 15.76
N HIS A 623 -30.12 16.81 16.36
CA HIS A 623 -29.59 17.88 17.20
C HIS A 623 -29.45 19.21 16.45
N TYR A 624 -28.87 19.16 15.24
CA TYR A 624 -28.62 20.34 14.40
C TYR A 624 -29.75 20.65 13.42
N GLN A 625 -30.82 19.84 13.42
CA GLN A 625 -31.96 19.98 12.51
C GLN A 625 -31.53 20.04 11.02
N LEU A 626 -30.81 19.03 10.59
CA LEU A 626 -30.19 18.98 9.28
C LEU A 626 -31.10 18.48 8.15
N ASP A 627 -32.31 17.98 8.47
CA ASP A 627 -33.30 17.66 7.45
C ASP A 627 -33.65 18.93 6.65
N GLY A 628 -33.48 18.90 5.34
CA GLY A 628 -33.57 20.08 4.46
C GLY A 628 -32.21 20.56 3.89
N GLN A 629 -31.08 20.19 4.51
CA GLN A 629 -29.74 20.63 4.13
C GLN A 629 -28.73 19.48 4.01
N LEU A 630 -29.03 18.34 4.62
CA LEU A 630 -28.24 17.11 4.53
C LEU A 630 -29.08 16.00 3.93
N ARG A 631 -28.50 15.28 2.98
CA ARG A 631 -29.03 14.05 2.38
C ARG A 631 -28.11 12.90 2.72
N TRP A 632 -28.61 11.92 3.47
CA TRP A 632 -27.90 10.67 3.74
C TRP A 632 -28.54 9.51 2.99
N VAL A 633 -27.73 8.80 2.22
CA VAL A 633 -28.12 7.61 1.43
C VAL A 633 -27.35 6.40 1.96
N GLY A 634 -28.11 5.45 2.55
CA GLY A 634 -27.58 4.21 3.13
C GLY A 634 -27.43 3.12 2.09
N SER A 635 -26.57 3.33 1.09
CA SER A 635 -26.32 2.33 0.05
C SER A 635 -24.89 2.43 -0.46
N LEU A 636 -24.37 1.30 -0.92
CA LEU A 636 -23.13 1.27 -1.68
C LEU A 636 -23.51 1.37 -3.16
N LEU A 637 -22.96 2.39 -3.83
CA LEU A 637 -23.20 2.62 -5.26
C LEU A 637 -22.26 1.74 -6.09
N ASP A 638 -22.77 1.24 -7.22
CA ASP A 638 -21.87 0.68 -8.22
C ASP A 638 -20.97 1.76 -8.85
N LYS A 639 -19.87 1.34 -9.48
CA LYS A 639 -18.87 2.29 -10.02
C LYS A 639 -19.46 3.24 -11.08
N THR A 640 -20.44 2.79 -11.86
CA THR A 640 -21.05 3.60 -12.92
C THR A 640 -21.89 4.73 -12.31
N VAL A 641 -22.71 4.39 -11.32
CA VAL A 641 -23.55 5.35 -10.59
C VAL A 641 -22.66 6.31 -9.78
N ALA A 642 -21.63 5.78 -9.08
CA ALA A 642 -20.70 6.60 -8.32
C ALA A 642 -19.93 7.60 -9.21
N GLY A 643 -19.42 7.15 -10.37
CA GLY A 643 -18.73 8.02 -11.32
C GLY A 643 -19.63 9.13 -11.87
N GLU A 644 -20.89 8.80 -12.19
CA GLU A 644 -21.85 9.81 -12.66
C GLU A 644 -22.24 10.77 -11.54
N LEU A 645 -22.40 10.30 -10.32
CA LEU A 645 -22.66 11.15 -9.16
C LEU A 645 -21.54 12.18 -8.95
N TYR A 646 -20.26 11.79 -9.02
CA TYR A 646 -19.13 12.74 -8.95
C TYR A 646 -19.26 13.83 -10.04
N ARG A 647 -19.60 13.45 -11.29
CA ARG A 647 -19.74 14.40 -12.40
C ARG A 647 -20.91 15.35 -12.21
N VAL A 648 -22.05 14.86 -11.74
CA VAL A 648 -23.23 15.71 -11.44
C VAL A 648 -22.90 16.71 -10.33
N VAL A 649 -22.15 16.33 -9.31
CA VAL A 649 -21.69 17.25 -8.27
C VAL A 649 -20.71 18.29 -8.85
N ALA A 650 -19.84 17.90 -9.78
CA ALA A 650 -18.92 18.80 -10.47
C ALA A 650 -19.66 19.81 -11.37
N ASP A 651 -20.73 19.39 -12.07
CA ASP A 651 -21.61 20.29 -12.85
C ASP A 651 -22.19 21.40 -11.98
N GLY A 652 -22.60 21.05 -10.75
CA GLY A 652 -23.10 21.98 -9.73
C GLY A 652 -22.02 22.78 -8.99
N ARG A 653 -20.75 22.71 -9.43
CA ARG A 653 -19.61 23.36 -8.75
C ARG A 653 -19.46 22.94 -7.29
N GLY A 654 -19.83 21.73 -6.97
CA GLY A 654 -19.63 21.12 -5.67
C GLY A 654 -18.20 20.67 -5.42
N VAL A 655 -17.98 20.05 -4.30
CA VAL A 655 -16.67 19.51 -3.88
C VAL A 655 -16.83 18.11 -3.28
N PHE A 656 -15.78 17.33 -3.29
CA PHE A 656 -15.69 16.07 -2.55
C PHE A 656 -14.97 16.28 -1.23
N VAL A 657 -15.51 15.73 -0.14
CA VAL A 657 -14.90 15.81 1.20
C VAL A 657 -14.62 14.40 1.69
N GLN A 658 -13.37 14.12 2.01
CA GLN A 658 -12.93 12.85 2.61
C GLN A 658 -12.44 13.11 4.03
N PRO A 659 -13.31 12.94 5.05
CA PRO A 659 -13.06 13.37 6.43
C PRO A 659 -12.42 12.30 7.30
N ALA A 660 -11.85 11.24 6.73
CA ALA A 660 -11.33 10.12 7.50
C ALA A 660 -10.28 10.56 8.53
N LEU A 661 -10.30 9.93 9.69
CA LEU A 661 -9.28 10.13 10.73
C LEU A 661 -7.90 9.65 10.25
N PHE A 662 -7.90 8.62 9.39
CA PHE A 662 -6.73 8.12 8.67
C PHE A 662 -7.17 7.46 7.35
N GLU A 663 -6.47 7.76 6.25
CA GLU A 663 -6.71 7.14 4.95
C GLU A 663 -5.40 6.56 4.39
N ALA A 664 -5.31 5.26 4.28
CA ALA A 664 -4.08 4.59 3.86
C ALA A 664 -3.59 5.04 2.47
N PHE A 665 -4.50 5.12 1.50
CA PHE A 665 -4.20 5.66 0.18
C PHE A 665 -5.20 6.75 -0.25
N GLY A 666 -6.47 6.41 -0.47
CA GLY A 666 -7.50 7.35 -0.89
C GLY A 666 -7.97 7.17 -2.33
N LEU A 667 -8.41 5.95 -2.70
CA LEU A 667 -8.98 5.71 -4.03
C LEU A 667 -10.14 6.66 -4.34
N THR A 668 -11.03 6.93 -3.37
CA THR A 668 -12.15 7.86 -3.57
C THR A 668 -11.69 9.29 -3.83
N VAL A 669 -10.54 9.69 -3.31
CA VAL A 669 -9.90 10.98 -3.60
C VAL A 669 -9.51 11.04 -5.09
N ILE A 670 -8.81 10.01 -5.59
CA ILE A 670 -8.42 9.92 -7.00
C ILE A 670 -9.64 9.81 -7.91
N GLU A 671 -10.66 9.06 -7.54
CA GLU A 671 -11.92 8.92 -8.28
C GLU A 671 -12.63 10.27 -8.44
N ALA A 672 -12.72 11.05 -7.35
CA ALA A 672 -13.31 12.38 -7.37
C ALA A 672 -12.46 13.36 -8.21
N MET A 673 -11.12 13.37 -8.03
CA MET A 673 -10.20 14.19 -8.83
C MET A 673 -10.27 13.82 -10.32
N SER A 674 -10.34 12.52 -10.66
CA SER A 674 -10.50 12.04 -12.05
C SER A 674 -11.81 12.48 -12.68
N SER A 675 -12.82 12.70 -11.87
CA SER A 675 -14.12 13.21 -12.30
C SER A 675 -14.17 14.75 -12.39
N GLY A 676 -13.12 15.43 -11.95
CA GLY A 676 -12.96 16.87 -12.03
C GLY A 676 -13.48 17.63 -10.81
N LEU A 677 -13.67 16.96 -9.66
CA LEU A 677 -14.06 17.62 -8.43
C LEU A 677 -12.84 18.17 -7.68
N PRO A 678 -12.87 19.43 -7.20
CA PRO A 678 -12.02 19.86 -6.12
C PRO A 678 -12.23 18.99 -4.88
N VAL A 679 -11.15 18.54 -4.26
CA VAL A 679 -11.19 17.59 -3.15
C VAL A 679 -10.64 18.22 -1.88
N PHE A 680 -11.34 18.02 -0.77
CA PHE A 680 -10.90 18.30 0.59
C PHE A 680 -10.71 16.96 1.31
N ALA A 681 -9.47 16.58 1.58
CA ALA A 681 -9.18 15.28 2.18
C ALA A 681 -8.27 15.39 3.39
N THR A 682 -8.37 14.40 4.26
CA THR A 682 -7.54 14.31 5.45
C THR A 682 -6.05 14.48 5.14
N ARG A 683 -5.33 15.17 6.01
CA ARG A 683 -3.86 15.29 5.97
C ARG A 683 -3.15 14.04 6.51
N PHE A 684 -3.90 13.04 7.00
CA PHE A 684 -3.34 11.84 7.61
C PHE A 684 -3.38 10.65 6.64
N GLY A 685 -2.21 10.27 6.15
CA GLY A 685 -2.00 9.15 5.23
C GLY A 685 -1.89 9.57 3.76
N GLY A 686 -2.34 8.71 2.84
CA GLY A 686 -2.13 8.85 1.39
C GLY A 686 -2.58 10.15 0.75
N PRO A 687 -3.69 10.77 1.14
CA PRO A 687 -4.12 12.04 0.55
C PRO A 687 -3.09 13.18 0.69
N LEU A 688 -2.19 13.10 1.70
CA LEU A 688 -1.09 14.06 1.86
C LEU A 688 -0.15 14.09 0.64
N GLU A 689 0.02 12.97 -0.04
CA GLU A 689 0.86 12.87 -1.25
C GLU A 689 0.06 13.04 -2.54
N ILE A 690 -1.21 12.61 -2.54
CA ILE A 690 -2.09 12.72 -3.70
C ILE A 690 -2.38 14.18 -4.01
N ILE A 691 -2.73 14.97 -3.02
CA ILE A 691 -3.13 16.36 -3.15
C ILE A 691 -1.91 17.28 -2.99
N GLU A 692 -1.78 18.25 -3.88
CA GLU A 692 -0.94 19.42 -3.70
C GLU A 692 -1.81 20.54 -3.13
N ASP A 693 -1.58 20.83 -1.83
CA ASP A 693 -2.45 21.70 -1.04
C ASP A 693 -2.61 23.10 -1.62
N GLY A 694 -3.86 23.53 -1.83
CA GLY A 694 -4.20 24.82 -2.44
C GLY A 694 -4.01 24.88 -3.96
N VAL A 695 -3.53 23.80 -4.61
CA VAL A 695 -3.29 23.72 -6.06
C VAL A 695 -4.22 22.71 -6.71
N SER A 696 -4.15 21.43 -6.31
CA SER A 696 -4.98 20.36 -6.89
C SER A 696 -6.08 19.85 -5.95
N GLY A 697 -6.26 20.50 -4.82
CA GLY A 697 -7.19 20.19 -3.75
C GLY A 697 -6.70 20.75 -2.43
N PHE A 698 -7.28 20.31 -1.32
CA PHE A 698 -7.01 20.86 -0.01
C PHE A 698 -6.88 19.75 1.05
N HIS A 699 -5.89 19.91 1.95
CA HIS A 699 -5.81 19.07 3.13
C HIS A 699 -6.68 19.63 4.24
N ILE A 700 -7.35 18.75 4.99
CA ILE A 700 -8.13 19.09 6.18
C ILE A 700 -7.65 18.29 7.38
N ASP A 701 -7.79 18.84 8.58
CA ASP A 701 -7.64 18.12 9.82
C ASP A 701 -9.02 17.67 10.32
N PRO A 702 -9.36 16.38 10.25
CA PRO A 702 -10.68 15.91 10.67
C PRO A 702 -10.94 16.07 12.17
N ASN A 703 -9.90 16.34 12.98
CA ASN A 703 -10.02 16.60 14.42
C ASN A 703 -10.28 18.07 14.73
N ASP A 704 -9.99 19.00 13.79
CA ASP A 704 -10.28 20.43 13.90
C ASP A 704 -11.50 20.80 13.04
N HIS A 705 -12.67 20.63 13.63
CA HIS A 705 -13.95 20.91 12.96
C HIS A 705 -14.11 22.37 12.54
N GLU A 706 -13.62 23.31 13.37
CA GLU A 706 -13.76 24.75 13.11
C GLU A 706 -12.90 25.18 11.92
N ALA A 707 -11.60 24.88 11.96
CA ALA A 707 -10.69 25.23 10.87
C ALA A 707 -11.09 24.53 9.55
N THR A 708 -11.55 23.29 9.60
CA THR A 708 -12.01 22.56 8.40
C THR A 708 -13.28 23.20 7.82
N ALA A 709 -14.25 23.58 8.64
CA ALA A 709 -15.48 24.23 8.19
C ALA A 709 -15.19 25.60 7.56
N GLU A 710 -14.31 26.41 8.18
CA GLU A 710 -13.90 27.71 7.65
C GLU A 710 -13.16 27.54 6.31
N ARG A 711 -12.26 26.59 6.18
CA ARG A 711 -11.55 26.33 4.92
C ARG A 711 -12.48 25.96 3.77
N LEU A 712 -13.49 25.11 4.03
CA LEU A 712 -14.53 24.78 3.06
C LEU A 712 -15.36 26.01 2.67
N ALA A 713 -15.78 26.81 3.66
CA ALA A 713 -16.56 28.02 3.44
C ALA A 713 -15.78 29.06 2.63
N ASP A 714 -14.51 29.32 2.98
CA ASP A 714 -13.62 30.26 2.25
C ASP A 714 -13.48 29.85 0.78
N PHE A 715 -13.28 28.57 0.49
CA PHE A 715 -13.22 28.09 -0.89
C PHE A 715 -14.52 28.31 -1.64
N LEU A 716 -15.67 27.98 -1.05
CA LEU A 716 -16.97 28.15 -1.69
C LEU A 716 -17.31 29.61 -1.96
N GLU A 717 -16.98 30.52 -1.03
CA GLU A 717 -17.13 31.95 -1.22
C GLU A 717 -16.22 32.49 -2.33
N ALA A 718 -14.94 32.10 -2.28
CA ALA A 718 -13.97 32.48 -3.33
C ALA A 718 -14.37 31.94 -4.71
N ALA A 719 -14.89 30.72 -4.80
CA ALA A 719 -15.38 30.14 -6.05
C ALA A 719 -16.64 30.83 -6.58
N ARG A 720 -17.52 31.30 -5.67
CA ARG A 720 -18.71 32.11 -6.03
C ARG A 720 -18.33 33.51 -6.54
N GLU A 721 -17.37 34.16 -5.91
CA GLU A 721 -16.87 35.49 -6.31
C GLU A 721 -16.01 35.43 -7.57
N ARG A 722 -15.21 34.34 -7.73
CA ARG A 722 -14.29 34.13 -8.85
C ARG A 722 -14.54 32.72 -9.45
N PRO A 723 -15.50 32.56 -10.37
CA PRO A 723 -15.89 31.27 -10.91
C PRO A 723 -14.74 30.45 -11.54
N HIS A 724 -13.68 31.11 -12.03
CA HIS A 724 -12.50 30.44 -12.55
C HIS A 724 -11.65 29.81 -11.46
N TYR A 725 -11.75 30.20 -10.21
CA TYR A 725 -10.96 29.61 -9.14
C TYR A 725 -11.31 28.13 -8.92
N TRP A 726 -12.61 27.80 -8.99
CA TRP A 726 -13.06 26.41 -8.95
C TRP A 726 -12.50 25.60 -10.13
N LEU A 727 -12.49 26.18 -11.34
CA LEU A 727 -11.95 25.52 -12.54
C LEU A 727 -10.44 25.32 -12.46
N GLU A 728 -9.70 26.28 -11.93
CA GLU A 728 -8.24 26.17 -11.72
C GLU A 728 -7.89 24.94 -10.84
N ILE A 729 -8.59 24.77 -9.72
CA ILE A 729 -8.38 23.62 -8.84
C ILE A 729 -8.82 22.30 -9.52
N SER A 730 -9.97 22.32 -10.21
CA SER A 730 -10.49 21.17 -10.95
C SER A 730 -9.52 20.70 -12.05
N ASP A 731 -9.01 21.62 -12.87
CA ASP A 731 -8.07 21.31 -13.95
C ASP A 731 -6.73 20.82 -13.41
N ALA A 732 -6.24 21.41 -12.33
CA ALA A 732 -5.02 20.94 -11.66
C ALA A 732 -5.19 19.54 -11.05
N ALA A 733 -6.37 19.23 -10.48
CA ALA A 733 -6.71 17.91 -9.99
C ALA A 733 -6.69 16.86 -11.11
N LEU A 734 -7.36 17.15 -12.23
CA LEU A 734 -7.38 16.29 -13.43
C LEU A 734 -5.97 16.07 -13.99
N ALA A 735 -5.17 17.11 -14.09
CA ALA A 735 -3.79 17.02 -14.61
C ALA A 735 -2.93 16.13 -13.70
N ARG A 736 -3.00 16.34 -12.39
CA ARG A 736 -2.23 15.56 -11.41
C ARG A 736 -2.56 14.08 -11.44
N VAL A 737 -3.84 13.72 -11.51
CA VAL A 737 -4.24 12.31 -11.60
C VAL A 737 -3.79 11.70 -12.92
N ALA A 738 -3.99 12.39 -14.05
CA ALA A 738 -3.54 11.91 -15.36
C ALA A 738 -2.02 11.72 -15.44
N GLU A 739 -1.26 12.55 -14.72
CA GLU A 739 0.20 12.44 -14.67
C GLU A 739 0.69 11.28 -13.80
N ARG A 740 0.04 11.01 -12.66
CA ARG A 740 0.64 10.15 -11.61
C ARG A 740 -0.18 8.92 -11.24
N TYR A 741 -1.52 9.01 -11.28
CA TYR A 741 -2.43 8.03 -10.68
C TYR A 741 -3.31 7.35 -11.71
N THR A 742 -2.67 6.63 -12.66
CA THR A 742 -3.37 5.83 -13.67
C THR A 742 -2.96 4.36 -13.60
N TRP A 743 -3.87 3.46 -13.92
CA TRP A 743 -3.59 2.04 -13.96
C TRP A 743 -2.61 1.66 -15.06
N GLU A 744 -2.53 2.43 -16.14
CA GLU A 744 -1.55 2.27 -17.22
C GLU A 744 -0.12 2.50 -16.68
N ARG A 745 0.10 3.62 -15.99
CA ARG A 745 1.40 3.92 -15.36
C ARG A 745 1.77 2.92 -14.27
N TYR A 746 0.76 2.51 -13.48
CA TYR A 746 0.94 1.46 -12.48
C TYR A 746 1.49 0.18 -13.13
N ALA A 747 0.81 -0.33 -14.18
CA ALA A 747 1.19 -1.56 -14.85
C ALA A 747 2.56 -1.44 -15.53
N GLU A 748 2.83 -0.34 -16.23
CA GLU A 748 4.12 -0.03 -16.85
C GLU A 748 5.26 -0.05 -15.82
N ARG A 749 5.09 0.66 -14.71
CA ARG A 749 6.11 0.75 -13.64
C ARG A 749 6.33 -0.60 -12.95
N LEU A 750 5.26 -1.29 -12.55
CA LEU A 750 5.36 -2.60 -11.90
C LEU A 750 6.04 -3.63 -12.82
N MET A 751 5.70 -3.66 -14.10
CA MET A 751 6.32 -4.57 -15.06
C MET A 751 7.81 -4.27 -15.26
N THR A 752 8.21 -3.01 -15.25
CA THR A 752 9.63 -2.62 -15.33
C THR A 752 10.39 -3.05 -14.08
N ILE A 753 9.82 -2.77 -12.88
CA ILE A 753 10.37 -3.21 -11.59
C ILE A 753 10.54 -4.73 -11.57
N ALA A 754 9.49 -5.48 -11.88
CA ALA A 754 9.50 -6.93 -11.81
C ALA A 754 10.57 -7.57 -12.73
N ARG A 755 10.83 -6.99 -13.91
CA ARG A 755 11.88 -7.46 -14.83
C ARG A 755 13.28 -7.22 -14.30
N VAL A 756 13.53 -6.01 -13.82
CA VAL A 756 14.86 -5.67 -13.28
C VAL A 756 15.15 -6.52 -12.03
N PHE A 757 14.19 -6.67 -11.14
CA PHE A 757 14.37 -7.53 -9.95
C PHE A 757 14.48 -9.02 -10.33
N GLY A 758 13.75 -9.49 -11.33
CA GLY A 758 13.88 -10.85 -11.85
C GLY A 758 15.28 -11.13 -12.44
N PHE A 759 15.87 -10.15 -13.14
CA PHE A 759 17.27 -10.24 -13.59
C PHE A 759 18.24 -10.27 -12.40
N TRP A 760 18.06 -9.37 -11.44
CA TRP A 760 18.94 -9.35 -10.26
C TRP A 760 18.80 -10.59 -9.37
N ARG A 761 17.59 -11.15 -9.25
CA ARG A 761 17.39 -12.44 -8.58
C ARG A 761 18.24 -13.55 -9.24
N PHE A 762 18.22 -13.64 -10.58
CA PHE A 762 19.07 -14.60 -11.29
C PHE A 762 20.56 -14.39 -10.99
N VAL A 763 21.02 -13.14 -10.95
CA VAL A 763 22.43 -12.82 -10.69
C VAL A 763 22.85 -13.10 -9.25
N LEU A 764 21.94 -12.86 -8.28
CA LEU A 764 22.19 -12.95 -6.83
C LEU A 764 21.74 -14.26 -6.20
N ASP A 765 21.27 -15.24 -6.97
CA ASP A 765 20.66 -16.49 -6.49
C ASP A 765 21.45 -17.19 -5.36
N ARG A 766 22.78 -17.14 -5.40
CA ARG A 766 23.63 -17.76 -4.36
C ARG A 766 23.69 -16.95 -3.05
N GLU A 767 23.42 -15.65 -3.09
CA GLU A 767 23.55 -14.76 -1.92
C GLU A 767 22.25 -14.73 -1.10
N SER A 768 21.10 -14.92 -1.76
CA SER A 768 19.79 -14.97 -1.10
C SER A 768 19.56 -16.25 -0.28
N GLN A 769 20.30 -17.32 -0.55
CA GLN A 769 20.11 -18.63 0.10
C GLN A 769 20.30 -18.62 1.62
N VAL A 770 21.10 -17.71 2.18
CA VAL A 770 21.32 -17.65 3.64
C VAL A 770 20.08 -17.06 4.32
N MET A 771 19.53 -15.98 3.78
CA MET A 771 18.27 -15.39 4.26
C MET A 771 17.12 -16.39 4.13
N GLU A 772 16.99 -17.05 2.97
CA GLU A 772 15.94 -18.05 2.75
C GLU A 772 15.96 -19.17 3.79
N ARG A 773 17.14 -19.70 4.11
CA ARG A 773 17.29 -20.75 5.16
C ARG A 773 16.92 -20.23 6.54
N TYR A 774 17.29 -19.01 6.87
CA TYR A 774 16.94 -18.40 8.14
C TYR A 774 15.42 -18.20 8.26
N LEU A 775 14.78 -17.69 7.21
CA LEU A 775 13.33 -17.51 7.15
C LEU A 775 12.58 -18.85 7.20
N GLN A 776 13.07 -19.90 6.53
CA GLN A 776 12.50 -21.25 6.62
C GLN A 776 12.59 -21.80 8.05
N MET A 777 13.73 -21.64 8.71
CA MET A 777 13.91 -22.05 10.12
C MET A 777 12.95 -21.26 11.02
N PHE A 778 12.86 -19.94 10.87
CA PHE A 778 11.98 -19.08 11.64
C PHE A 778 10.49 -19.43 11.42
N ARG A 779 10.09 -19.72 10.17
CA ARG A 779 8.76 -20.23 9.84
C ARG A 779 8.45 -21.55 10.55
N HIS A 780 9.36 -22.52 10.51
CA HIS A 780 9.12 -23.82 11.12
C HIS A 780 9.10 -23.79 12.65
N LEU A 781 9.96 -22.98 13.27
CA LEU A 781 10.13 -22.95 14.72
C LEU A 781 9.19 -21.96 15.42
N GLN A 782 8.78 -20.89 14.74
CA GLN A 782 7.96 -19.82 15.34
C GLN A 782 6.57 -19.76 14.72
N TRP A 783 6.46 -19.49 13.42
CA TRP A 783 5.14 -19.29 12.80
C TRP A 783 4.26 -20.56 12.79
N ARG A 784 4.79 -21.71 12.40
CA ARG A 784 3.99 -22.95 12.27
C ARG A 784 3.35 -23.39 13.59
N PRO A 785 4.05 -23.40 14.74
CA PRO A 785 3.39 -23.67 16.02
C PRO A 785 2.28 -22.68 16.37
N LEU A 786 2.47 -21.38 16.10
CA LEU A 786 1.46 -20.36 16.31
C LEU A 786 0.23 -20.59 15.40
N ALA A 787 0.45 -20.87 14.11
CA ALA A 787 -0.62 -21.16 13.17
C ALA A 787 -1.45 -22.40 13.55
N HIS A 788 -0.78 -23.47 14.04
CA HIS A 788 -1.45 -24.69 14.51
C HIS A 788 -2.18 -24.49 15.85
N ALA A 789 -1.81 -23.49 16.65
CA ALA A 789 -2.53 -23.15 17.88
C ALA A 789 -3.84 -22.41 17.62
N VAL A 790 -4.01 -21.82 16.43
CA VAL A 790 -5.28 -21.19 16.04
C VAL A 790 -6.34 -22.28 15.82
N PRO A 791 -7.51 -22.22 16.50
CA PRO A 791 -8.56 -23.22 16.33
C PRO A 791 -9.08 -23.26 14.89
N MET A 792 -9.15 -24.46 14.32
CA MET A 792 -9.87 -24.67 13.06
C MET A 792 -11.38 -24.59 13.31
N GLU A 793 -12.07 -23.70 12.59
CA GLU A 793 -13.53 -23.55 12.67
C GLU A 793 -14.28 -24.67 11.96
#